data_f3256761bd05bf61b143f5f99970b23e
#
_entry.id   f3256761bd05bf61b143f5f99970b23e
#
_cell.length_a   1.000
_cell.length_b   1.000
_cell.length_c   1.000
_cell.angle_alpha   90.00
_cell.angle_beta   90.00
_cell.angle_gamma   90.00
#
_symmetry.space_group_name_H-M   'P 1'
#
loop_
_entity.id
_entity.type
_entity.pdbx_description
1 polymer ?
#
loop_
_entity_poly.entity_id
_entity_poly.type
_entity_poly.pdbx_seq_one_letter_code
_entity_poly.pdbx_strand_id
1 'polypeptide(L)'
;MGTTNKVKPNALLRRERLLRGWTQADVAGQIGTDGYTVNRWECGRAKPGPYFRQKLCILFAKNAEELGFLDTSDQEQLPPATLSPASWMIPYRRNAYFTARDEVITSLFQAFHKEHSIIQVQAICGLGGLGKTHTAIEYAYRYRTHYQAIYWLQADSPTTLLSQIVKLAEDLGLGEKYEQDFHSAVAAVRRWFEAHDNWLLILDNLEDLHLLHSYVPLMHQGYVLYTTRLQATGTLANCVEIEKMHPDEGALCLLRRAKILAPDASLEQASEADRLHARELSLLMDGLPLGLDQAGAYIEEVGCGVQGYLQRYQRHRATLLGRRGSATDHLDPVATTWSLSFTQTQQASQTAADILHLCAFLEPETIAEEILSAVASEDGACSRLEESGADLLWLDDSIGVLRNFSLVQRSPENRTLNIHRLIQAVLRDGMDDQTRRQWATKAVCAVQRVFPIVSFSNWQQCQRYLPQALACADLIAQWHIVTLEAAGLLHQTGHYLHERAHYTEAEPLYEQARAIYEQLLGTEHPGIAPILESQASLYEALWKDEQAEPLYQQALAIHTHAPGPESVDLAESITKVAFFYYKKGQYEQAEPLCQQAVAIFERLLGPEHIKVAESLSNLAVLYQERGFLARAEPLHQRALAIREQAFGAAHPDVATILKRLGGLYHEQGHYIKAASFYTRALRIREQVLGPDHPQVAASLRNLAMLYQNQGKYDRVRPLYQRALAIRKQAFGTQHPLVADILNALAEFYLAQGQDDRARHYFMQARAMWEQTVGPEHPDLAHSLHGLAELACKQGQYEQAGGLCERILTIRTQTFGEEHHEIARSFTLMALLAQAQERYEQAETLYTRALVILEKSGLSQHPRMATTLYGLARLHQATGNDEQGLAPARHALAIQEQVLGRRHPETVETLALLAELTHMQEDQCL
;
A
#
# COMPACT_ATOMS: atom_id res chain seq x y z
N MET A 1 43.04 3.99 -54.65
CA MET A 1 42.59 5.40 -54.50
C MET A 1 41.26 5.35 -53.75
N GLY A 2 41.35 5.69 -52.48
CA GLY A 2 40.21 5.62 -51.57
C GLY A 2 39.31 6.81 -51.74
N THR A 3 38.04 6.56 -51.99
CA THR A 3 36.97 7.57 -51.98
C THR A 3 36.64 7.92 -50.51
N THR A 4 37.10 9.05 -50.08
CA THR A 4 36.70 9.64 -48.78
C THR A 4 35.24 10.04 -48.86
N ASN A 5 34.40 9.28 -48.20
CA ASN A 5 32.99 9.61 -47.96
C ASN A 5 32.92 10.89 -47.13
N LYS A 6 32.73 12.06 -47.73
CA LYS A 6 32.52 13.34 -47.04
C LYS A 6 31.15 13.31 -46.40
N VAL A 7 31.11 13.04 -45.09
CA VAL A 7 29.91 13.17 -44.28
C VAL A 7 29.42 14.61 -44.33
N LYS A 8 28.11 14.83 -44.65
CA LYS A 8 27.53 16.19 -44.70
C LYS A 8 27.51 16.84 -43.31
N PRO A 9 27.73 18.16 -43.20
CA PRO A 9 27.61 18.87 -41.93
C PRO A 9 26.20 18.67 -41.35
N ASN A 10 26.10 18.42 -40.03
CA ASN A 10 24.81 18.30 -39.33
C ASN A 10 24.27 19.69 -38.99
N ALA A 11 23.56 20.27 -39.95
CA ALA A 11 22.96 21.61 -39.82
C ALA A 11 21.80 21.63 -38.81
N LEU A 12 21.10 20.49 -38.58
CA LEU A 12 19.98 20.38 -37.65
C LEU A 12 20.44 20.46 -36.21
N LEU A 13 21.46 19.69 -35.83
CA LEU A 13 22.05 19.78 -34.50
C LEU A 13 22.56 21.18 -34.18
N ARG A 14 23.26 21.81 -35.16
CA ARG A 14 23.78 23.17 -35.01
C ARG A 14 22.64 24.19 -34.85
N ARG A 15 21.55 24.05 -35.63
CA ARG A 15 20.37 24.91 -35.55
C ARG A 15 19.72 24.84 -34.18
N GLU A 16 19.50 23.64 -33.61
CA GLU A 16 18.89 23.44 -32.31
C GLU A 16 19.71 24.07 -31.17
N ARG A 17 21.02 23.93 -31.24
CA ARG A 17 21.92 24.59 -30.29
C ARG A 17 21.82 26.12 -30.35
N LEU A 18 21.84 26.68 -31.57
CA LEU A 18 21.78 28.14 -31.76
C LEU A 18 20.40 28.72 -31.35
N LEU A 19 19.32 28.00 -31.57
CA LEU A 19 17.96 28.41 -31.12
C LEU A 19 17.87 28.56 -29.60
N ARG A 20 18.70 27.85 -28.84
CA ARG A 20 18.77 27.96 -27.38
C ARG A 20 19.83 28.94 -26.89
N GLY A 21 20.55 29.59 -27.80
CA GLY A 21 21.62 30.52 -27.46
C GLY A 21 22.85 29.85 -26.83
N TRP A 22 23.04 28.55 -27.01
CA TRP A 22 24.11 27.79 -26.39
C TRP A 22 25.37 27.79 -27.23
N THR A 23 26.55 27.81 -26.57
CA THR A 23 27.84 27.52 -27.19
C THR A 23 28.05 26.01 -27.34
N GLN A 24 29.05 25.61 -28.15
CA GLN A 24 29.39 24.18 -28.24
C GLN A 24 29.94 23.62 -26.91
N ALA A 25 30.54 24.49 -26.09
CA ALA A 25 31.00 24.11 -24.75
C ALA A 25 29.84 23.87 -23.78
N ASP A 26 28.74 24.64 -23.90
CA ASP A 26 27.54 24.45 -23.06
C ASP A 26 26.88 23.09 -23.34
N VAL A 27 26.73 22.74 -24.63
CA VAL A 27 26.20 21.41 -25.00
C VAL A 27 27.13 20.31 -24.52
N ALA A 28 28.42 20.49 -24.68
CA ALA A 28 29.41 19.50 -24.25
C ALA A 28 29.38 19.27 -22.73
N GLY A 29 29.26 20.32 -21.93
CA GLY A 29 29.09 20.26 -20.48
C GLY A 29 27.86 19.50 -20.05
N GLN A 30 26.71 19.70 -20.72
CA GLN A 30 25.44 19.03 -20.40
C GLN A 30 25.46 17.52 -20.69
N ILE A 31 26.17 17.08 -21.73
CA ILE A 31 26.19 15.66 -22.12
C ILE A 31 27.45 14.91 -21.66
N GLY A 32 28.40 15.61 -21.03
CA GLY A 32 29.65 15.01 -20.52
C GLY A 32 30.67 14.67 -21.60
N THR A 33 30.96 15.65 -22.48
CA THR A 33 32.02 15.59 -23.53
C THR A 33 32.74 16.92 -23.61
N ASP A 34 33.57 17.14 -24.64
CA ASP A 34 34.28 18.40 -24.89
C ASP A 34 33.70 19.15 -26.12
N GLY A 35 33.87 20.48 -26.13
CA GLY A 35 33.31 21.33 -27.19
C GLY A 35 33.88 21.01 -28.59
N TYR A 36 35.08 20.47 -28.66
CA TYR A 36 35.72 20.06 -29.92
C TYR A 36 35.00 18.83 -30.50
N THR A 37 34.57 17.90 -29.66
CA THR A 37 33.79 16.73 -30.07
C THR A 37 32.39 17.15 -30.60
N VAL A 38 31.70 18.10 -29.96
CA VAL A 38 30.45 18.64 -30.46
C VAL A 38 30.63 19.35 -31.80
N ASN A 39 31.73 20.15 -31.96
CA ASN A 39 32.06 20.78 -33.21
C ASN A 39 32.30 19.76 -34.35
N ARG A 40 32.97 18.63 -34.06
CA ARG A 40 33.18 17.56 -35.06
C ARG A 40 31.88 16.96 -35.54
N TRP A 41 30.90 16.84 -34.66
CA TRP A 41 29.58 16.34 -35.02
C TRP A 41 28.78 17.35 -35.87
N GLU A 42 28.82 18.61 -35.49
CA GLU A 42 28.16 19.68 -36.26
C GLU A 42 28.80 19.89 -37.65
N CYS A 43 30.10 19.78 -37.75
CA CYS A 43 30.84 19.89 -39.02
C CYS A 43 30.79 18.61 -39.87
N GLY A 44 30.16 17.55 -39.40
CA GLY A 44 30.07 16.27 -40.12
C GLY A 44 31.42 15.53 -40.23
N ARG A 45 32.36 15.81 -39.32
CA ARG A 45 33.69 15.13 -39.31
C ARG A 45 33.64 13.83 -38.52
N ALA A 46 32.60 13.65 -37.71
CA ALA A 46 32.28 12.45 -36.95
C ALA A 46 30.76 12.39 -36.67
N LYS A 47 30.21 11.20 -36.43
CA LYS A 47 28.86 11.03 -35.92
C LYS A 47 28.92 10.74 -34.43
N PRO A 48 28.00 11.25 -33.59
CA PRO A 48 27.93 10.88 -32.19
C PRO A 48 27.61 9.39 -32.05
N GLY A 49 28.28 8.69 -31.14
CA GLY A 49 28.02 7.30 -30.81
C GLY A 49 26.64 7.14 -30.14
N PRO A 50 26.09 5.90 -30.01
CA PRO A 50 24.73 5.65 -29.51
C PRO A 50 24.46 6.35 -28.16
N TYR A 51 25.38 6.32 -27.24
CA TYR A 51 25.31 6.96 -25.92
C TYR A 51 25.13 8.48 -26.03
N PHE A 52 25.92 9.15 -26.85
CA PHE A 52 25.82 10.60 -27.03
C PHE A 52 24.61 11.01 -27.87
N ARG A 53 24.16 10.16 -28.80
CA ARG A 53 22.92 10.40 -29.54
C ARG A 53 21.74 10.45 -28.60
N GLN A 54 21.63 9.47 -27.68
CA GLN A 54 20.58 9.42 -26.69
C GLN A 54 20.59 10.66 -25.79
N LYS A 55 21.75 11.06 -25.28
CA LYS A 55 21.90 12.28 -24.46
C LYS A 55 21.51 13.55 -25.22
N LEU A 56 21.88 13.66 -26.49
CA LEU A 56 21.50 14.81 -27.33
C LEU A 56 20.01 14.84 -27.61
N CYS A 57 19.37 13.67 -27.83
CA CYS A 57 17.92 13.59 -27.99
C CYS A 57 17.19 14.06 -26.72
N ILE A 58 17.64 13.64 -25.54
CA ILE A 58 17.09 14.07 -24.26
C ILE A 58 17.32 15.57 -24.05
N LEU A 59 18.54 16.05 -24.25
CA LEU A 59 18.93 17.45 -24.04
C LEU A 59 18.12 18.42 -24.90
N PHE A 60 17.89 18.05 -26.16
CA PHE A 60 17.15 18.89 -27.09
C PHE A 60 15.65 18.59 -27.13
N ALA A 61 15.18 17.57 -26.40
CA ALA A 61 13.81 17.04 -26.42
C ALA A 61 13.32 16.76 -27.86
N LYS A 62 14.20 16.11 -28.66
CA LYS A 62 13.99 15.81 -30.07
C LYS A 62 14.47 14.38 -30.39
N ASN A 63 13.87 13.77 -31.41
CA ASN A 63 14.28 12.47 -31.87
C ASN A 63 15.58 12.53 -32.71
N ALA A 64 16.18 11.36 -33.00
CA ALA A 64 17.42 11.24 -33.74
C ALA A 64 17.34 11.76 -35.18
N GLU A 65 16.17 11.67 -35.80
CA GLU A 65 15.88 12.17 -37.15
C GLU A 65 15.84 13.69 -37.17
N GLU A 66 15.14 14.31 -36.24
CA GLU A 66 15.04 15.78 -36.10
C GLU A 66 16.37 16.45 -35.77
N LEU A 67 17.32 15.68 -35.20
CA LEU A 67 18.68 16.12 -34.94
C LEU A 67 19.68 15.75 -36.05
N GLY A 68 19.22 15.15 -37.12
CA GLY A 68 20.02 14.83 -38.30
C GLY A 68 21.04 13.69 -38.10
N PHE A 69 20.73 12.69 -37.27
CA PHE A 69 21.62 11.56 -37.02
C PHE A 69 21.31 10.33 -37.89
N LEU A 70 20.24 10.37 -38.68
CA LEU A 70 19.87 9.32 -39.65
C LEU A 70 20.17 9.83 -41.07
N ASP A 71 20.80 8.99 -41.90
CA ASP A 71 21.05 9.28 -43.30
C ASP A 71 19.84 8.82 -44.14
N THR A 72 19.40 9.64 -45.05
CA THR A 72 18.31 9.34 -45.98
C THR A 72 18.65 8.24 -47.02
N SER A 73 19.87 7.70 -46.99
CA SER A 73 20.33 6.61 -47.88
C SER A 73 20.07 5.20 -47.32
N ASP A 74 19.61 5.05 -46.10
CA ASP A 74 19.27 3.74 -45.53
C ASP A 74 17.81 3.35 -45.73
N GLN A 75 17.05 4.09 -46.58
CA GLN A 75 15.63 3.80 -46.79
C GLN A 75 15.32 2.83 -47.94
N GLU A 76 16.33 2.36 -48.70
CA GLU A 76 16.12 1.35 -49.76
C GLU A 76 16.78 0.03 -49.41
N GLN A 77 16.00 -0.90 -48.89
CA GLN A 77 16.21 -2.34 -48.66
C GLN A 77 16.25 -2.77 -47.18
N LEU A 78 15.19 -2.44 -46.42
CA LEU A 78 14.76 -3.31 -45.33
C LEU A 78 13.45 -3.99 -45.72
N PRO A 79 13.28 -5.30 -45.45
CA PRO A 79 11.97 -5.91 -45.49
C PRO A 79 11.03 -5.11 -44.60
N PRO A 80 9.70 -5.11 -44.82
CA PRO A 80 8.78 -4.28 -44.07
C PRO A 80 9.08 -4.43 -42.59
N ALA A 81 9.42 -3.32 -41.96
CA ALA A 81 9.77 -3.27 -40.56
C ALA A 81 8.67 -3.99 -39.81
N THR A 82 8.99 -5.16 -39.25
CA THR A 82 8.20 -5.76 -38.18
C THR A 82 8.17 -4.77 -37.09
N LEU A 83 7.08 -4.04 -36.94
CA LEU A 83 6.81 -3.13 -35.80
C LEU A 83 6.86 -4.00 -34.54
N SER A 84 7.98 -4.00 -33.85
CA SER A 84 7.98 -4.49 -32.49
C SER A 84 7.10 -3.55 -31.68
N PRO A 85 6.16 -4.05 -30.86
CA PRO A 85 5.34 -3.19 -30.01
C PRO A 85 6.24 -2.28 -29.19
N ALA A 86 5.85 -1.03 -29.06
CA ALA A 86 6.61 -0.02 -28.29
C ALA A 86 6.79 -0.44 -26.83
N SER A 87 5.87 -1.25 -26.32
CA SER A 87 5.97 -1.89 -24.99
C SER A 87 5.58 -3.36 -25.09
N TRP A 88 6.44 -4.24 -24.57
CA TRP A 88 6.23 -5.69 -24.55
C TRP A 88 6.42 -6.19 -23.11
N MET A 89 5.31 -6.53 -22.44
CA MET A 89 5.30 -6.94 -21.04
C MET A 89 4.61 -8.28 -20.88
N ILE A 90 5.20 -9.32 -21.46
CA ILE A 90 4.75 -10.70 -21.26
C ILE A 90 5.82 -11.40 -20.41
N PRO A 91 5.47 -11.90 -19.22
CA PRO A 91 6.42 -12.54 -18.31
C PRO A 91 6.85 -13.93 -18.74
N TYR A 92 6.21 -14.48 -19.79
CA TYR A 92 6.42 -15.86 -20.23
C TYR A 92 7.19 -15.92 -21.55
N ARG A 93 8.03 -16.93 -21.68
CA ARG A 93 8.68 -17.28 -22.94
C ARG A 93 7.70 -18.02 -23.84
N ARG A 94 7.87 -17.86 -25.14
CA ARG A 94 7.11 -18.63 -26.12
C ARG A 94 7.41 -20.12 -25.96
N ASN A 95 6.37 -20.95 -25.94
CA ASN A 95 6.52 -22.41 -25.88
C ASN A 95 6.95 -22.93 -27.27
N ALA A 96 8.18 -23.43 -27.39
CA ALA A 96 8.72 -23.98 -28.64
C ALA A 96 7.99 -25.26 -29.07
N TYR A 97 7.28 -25.92 -28.20
CA TYR A 97 6.56 -27.17 -28.43
C TYR A 97 5.05 -26.95 -28.54
N PHE A 98 4.62 -25.70 -28.64
CA PHE A 98 3.20 -25.38 -28.80
C PHE A 98 2.63 -26.09 -30.04
N THR A 99 1.56 -26.84 -29.81
CA THR A 99 0.99 -27.73 -30.85
C THR A 99 -0.51 -27.52 -30.90
N ALA A 100 -1.06 -27.55 -32.11
CA ALA A 100 -2.48 -27.37 -32.42
C ALA A 100 -3.00 -25.96 -32.03
N ARG A 101 -4.33 -25.77 -32.02
CA ARG A 101 -4.99 -24.51 -31.66
C ARG A 101 -4.88 -23.39 -32.69
N ASP A 102 -4.40 -23.67 -33.90
CA ASP A 102 -4.29 -22.67 -34.97
C ASP A 102 -5.64 -22.03 -35.31
N GLU A 103 -6.71 -22.84 -35.31
CA GLU A 103 -8.07 -22.37 -35.56
C GLU A 103 -8.56 -21.45 -34.44
N VAL A 104 -8.31 -21.82 -33.18
CA VAL A 104 -8.67 -21.01 -32.03
C VAL A 104 -7.95 -19.66 -32.07
N ILE A 105 -6.64 -19.68 -32.31
CA ILE A 105 -5.81 -18.47 -32.35
C ILE A 105 -6.24 -17.58 -33.53
N THR A 106 -6.56 -18.16 -34.69
CA THR A 106 -7.03 -17.42 -35.84
C THR A 106 -8.43 -16.85 -35.61
N SER A 107 -9.32 -17.60 -34.99
CA SER A 107 -10.67 -17.12 -34.64
C SER A 107 -10.66 -15.96 -33.64
N LEU A 108 -9.78 -16.00 -32.63
CA LEU A 108 -9.56 -14.88 -31.72
C LEU A 108 -9.12 -13.63 -32.46
N PHE A 109 -8.16 -13.76 -33.39
CA PHE A 109 -7.68 -12.62 -34.16
C PHE A 109 -8.78 -12.04 -35.06
N GLN A 110 -9.53 -12.88 -35.75
CA GLN A 110 -10.66 -12.47 -36.60
C GLN A 110 -11.77 -11.80 -35.75
N ALA A 111 -12.04 -12.32 -34.56
CA ALA A 111 -13.06 -11.77 -33.66
C ALA A 111 -12.70 -10.35 -33.17
N PHE A 112 -11.43 -10.08 -32.89
CA PHE A 112 -10.96 -8.76 -32.56
C PHE A 112 -10.96 -7.75 -33.71
N HIS A 113 -10.67 -8.21 -34.93
CA HIS A 113 -10.47 -7.33 -36.10
C HIS A 113 -11.64 -7.37 -37.12
N LYS A 114 -12.81 -7.84 -36.66
CA LYS A 114 -14.03 -7.85 -37.48
C LYS A 114 -14.53 -6.42 -37.66
N GLU A 115 -14.73 -5.98 -38.92
CA GLU A 115 -15.28 -4.67 -39.19
C GLU A 115 -16.62 -4.46 -38.46
N HIS A 116 -16.73 -3.38 -37.67
CA HIS A 116 -17.89 -3.02 -36.85
C HIS A 116 -18.09 -3.87 -35.56
N SER A 117 -17.07 -4.51 -35.03
CA SER A 117 -17.16 -5.17 -33.75
C SER A 117 -17.24 -4.12 -32.63
N ILE A 118 -18.37 -4.09 -31.93
CA ILE A 118 -18.57 -3.24 -30.72
C ILE A 118 -17.84 -3.87 -29.52
N ILE A 119 -17.56 -5.17 -29.55
CA ILE A 119 -17.00 -5.94 -28.46
C ILE A 119 -15.51 -6.17 -28.72
N GLN A 120 -14.66 -5.42 -28.03
CA GLN A 120 -13.19 -5.55 -28.06
C GLN A 120 -12.66 -6.45 -26.95
N VAL A 121 -13.53 -7.24 -26.32
CA VAL A 121 -13.19 -8.14 -25.21
C VAL A 121 -13.47 -9.58 -25.63
N GLN A 122 -12.47 -10.45 -25.53
CA GLN A 122 -12.58 -11.88 -25.82
C GLN A 122 -12.18 -12.69 -24.59
N ALA A 123 -12.83 -13.80 -24.38
CA ALA A 123 -12.53 -14.74 -23.32
C ALA A 123 -12.05 -16.07 -23.88
N ILE A 124 -11.00 -16.63 -23.34
CA ILE A 124 -10.61 -18.01 -23.53
C ILE A 124 -11.16 -18.82 -22.36
N CYS A 125 -12.20 -19.61 -22.62
CA CYS A 125 -12.92 -20.39 -21.62
C CYS A 125 -12.54 -21.86 -21.67
N GLY A 126 -12.67 -22.57 -20.55
CA GLY A 126 -12.47 -24.01 -20.49
C GLY A 126 -11.92 -24.50 -19.16
N LEU A 127 -11.87 -25.83 -18.98
CA LEU A 127 -11.39 -26.47 -17.76
C LEU A 127 -9.91 -26.15 -17.47
N GLY A 128 -9.49 -26.38 -16.21
CA GLY A 128 -8.08 -26.27 -15.81
C GLY A 128 -7.19 -27.25 -16.57
N GLY A 129 -5.99 -26.84 -16.98
CA GLY A 129 -5.03 -27.71 -17.68
C GLY A 129 -5.22 -27.84 -19.19
N LEU A 130 -6.27 -27.24 -19.80
CA LEU A 130 -6.50 -27.23 -21.25
C LEU A 130 -5.55 -26.32 -22.04
N GLY A 131 -4.67 -25.58 -21.40
CA GLY A 131 -3.69 -24.73 -22.07
C GLY A 131 -4.17 -23.33 -22.43
N LYS A 132 -5.19 -22.79 -21.74
CA LYS A 132 -5.72 -21.43 -21.95
C LYS A 132 -4.63 -20.36 -21.92
N THR A 133 -3.85 -20.34 -20.84
CA THR A 133 -2.71 -19.43 -20.66
C THR A 133 -1.69 -19.55 -21.80
N HIS A 134 -1.32 -20.78 -22.20
CA HIS A 134 -0.39 -21.02 -23.31
C HIS A 134 -0.97 -20.58 -24.65
N THR A 135 -2.28 -20.71 -24.87
CA THR A 135 -2.95 -20.21 -26.07
C THR A 135 -2.93 -18.68 -26.13
N ALA A 136 -3.14 -18.00 -24.99
CA ALA A 136 -3.02 -16.55 -24.89
C ALA A 136 -1.58 -16.07 -25.11
N ILE A 137 -0.59 -16.78 -24.57
CA ILE A 137 0.84 -16.52 -24.82
C ILE A 137 1.14 -16.63 -26.31
N GLU A 138 0.77 -17.76 -26.94
CA GLU A 138 1.04 -18.00 -28.37
C GLU A 138 0.31 -16.99 -29.26
N TYR A 139 -0.92 -16.60 -28.91
CA TYR A 139 -1.64 -15.53 -29.57
C TYR A 139 -0.85 -14.24 -29.57
N ALA A 140 -0.38 -13.82 -28.42
CA ALA A 140 0.40 -12.60 -28.26
C ALA A 140 1.72 -12.63 -29.05
N TYR A 141 2.41 -13.77 -29.08
CA TYR A 141 3.63 -13.92 -29.87
C TYR A 141 3.39 -13.91 -31.37
N ARG A 142 2.31 -14.57 -31.88
CA ARG A 142 1.99 -14.62 -33.29
C ARG A 142 1.56 -13.28 -33.85
N TYR A 143 0.75 -12.53 -33.11
CA TYR A 143 0.20 -11.25 -33.54
C TYR A 143 0.90 -10.02 -32.94
N ARG A 144 2.12 -10.23 -32.45
CA ARG A 144 2.93 -9.18 -31.82
C ARG A 144 3.01 -7.89 -32.63
N THR A 145 3.12 -8.01 -33.98
CA THR A 145 3.30 -6.87 -34.87
C THR A 145 2.00 -6.09 -35.18
N HIS A 146 0.86 -6.62 -34.75
CA HIS A 146 -0.44 -5.99 -34.97
C HIS A 146 -0.82 -5.03 -33.84
N TYR A 147 -0.10 -5.07 -32.70
CA TYR A 147 -0.38 -4.23 -31.53
C TYR A 147 0.78 -3.27 -31.27
N GLN A 148 0.43 -2.05 -30.82
CA GLN A 148 1.43 -1.06 -30.40
C GLN A 148 2.04 -1.41 -29.03
N ALA A 149 1.25 -2.01 -28.14
CA ALA A 149 1.69 -2.46 -26.83
C ALA A 149 0.94 -3.73 -26.41
N ILE A 150 1.60 -4.62 -25.68
CA ILE A 150 0.99 -5.83 -25.11
C ILE A 150 1.35 -5.93 -23.64
N TYR A 151 0.30 -6.02 -22.80
CA TYR A 151 0.40 -6.12 -21.35
C TYR A 151 -0.20 -7.41 -20.84
N TRP A 152 0.45 -8.02 -19.86
CA TRP A 152 -0.01 -9.23 -19.22
C TRP A 152 -0.19 -9.01 -17.73
N LEU A 153 -1.38 -9.28 -17.18
CA LEU A 153 -1.70 -9.18 -15.77
C LEU A 153 -2.33 -10.49 -15.28
N GLN A 154 -1.93 -10.93 -14.10
CA GLN A 154 -2.59 -12.03 -13.40
C GLN A 154 -3.85 -11.50 -12.72
N ALA A 155 -4.97 -12.16 -12.91
CA ALA A 155 -6.29 -11.72 -12.46
C ALA A 155 -7.01 -12.76 -11.58
N ASP A 156 -6.25 -13.63 -10.94
CA ASP A 156 -6.74 -14.71 -10.10
C ASP A 156 -7.33 -14.24 -8.76
N SER A 157 -6.90 -13.05 -8.29
CA SER A 157 -7.48 -12.40 -7.12
C SER A 157 -7.44 -10.86 -7.27
N PRO A 158 -8.32 -10.12 -6.56
CA PRO A 158 -8.31 -8.66 -6.57
C PRO A 158 -6.94 -8.09 -6.13
N THR A 159 -6.33 -8.70 -5.14
CA THR A 159 -5.05 -8.26 -4.58
C THR A 159 -3.90 -8.47 -5.55
N THR A 160 -3.85 -9.62 -6.22
CA THR A 160 -2.84 -9.90 -7.26
C THR A 160 -2.98 -8.92 -8.41
N LEU A 161 -4.19 -8.74 -8.93
CA LEU A 161 -4.45 -7.83 -10.05
C LEU A 161 -4.06 -6.40 -9.70
N LEU A 162 -4.42 -5.92 -8.50
CA LEU A 162 -4.07 -4.58 -8.04
C LEU A 162 -2.56 -4.37 -7.95
N SER A 163 -1.82 -5.33 -7.39
CA SER A 163 -0.36 -5.23 -7.29
C SER A 163 0.31 -5.15 -8.66
N GLN A 164 -0.22 -5.88 -9.63
CA GLN A 164 0.29 -5.85 -11.01
C GLN A 164 -0.11 -4.58 -11.77
N ILE A 165 -1.28 -4.00 -11.49
CA ILE A 165 -1.67 -2.69 -12.05
C ILE A 165 -0.75 -1.59 -11.53
N VAL A 166 -0.36 -1.64 -10.26
CA VAL A 166 0.64 -0.71 -9.71
C VAL A 166 1.95 -0.82 -10.45
N LYS A 167 2.45 -2.06 -10.61
CA LYS A 167 3.67 -2.30 -11.39
C LYS A 167 3.55 -1.83 -12.84
N LEU A 168 2.41 -2.06 -13.47
CA LEU A 168 2.15 -1.57 -14.82
C LEU A 168 2.16 -0.03 -14.88
N ALA A 169 1.61 0.66 -13.88
CA ALA A 169 1.66 2.12 -13.80
C ALA A 169 3.10 2.66 -13.71
N GLU A 170 3.97 1.96 -12.98
CA GLU A 170 5.39 2.28 -12.89
C GLU A 170 6.11 2.05 -14.23
N ASP A 171 5.90 0.89 -14.83
CA ASP A 171 6.51 0.52 -16.11
C ASP A 171 6.07 1.45 -17.27
N LEU A 172 4.87 2.02 -17.17
CA LEU A 172 4.34 3.03 -18.08
C LEU A 172 4.84 4.45 -17.76
N GLY A 173 5.58 4.65 -16.67
CA GLY A 173 6.08 5.97 -16.28
C GLY A 173 4.99 6.97 -15.90
N LEU A 174 3.82 6.50 -15.43
CA LEU A 174 2.66 7.34 -15.16
C LEU A 174 2.76 8.13 -13.84
N GLY A 175 3.77 7.91 -13.04
CA GLY A 175 4.08 8.62 -11.82
C GLY A 175 5.13 7.86 -10.99
N GLU A 176 5.78 8.57 -10.06
CA GLU A 176 6.75 7.96 -9.18
C GLU A 176 6.03 7.05 -8.16
N LYS A 177 6.30 5.76 -8.23
CA LYS A 177 5.99 4.71 -7.25
C LYS A 177 4.57 4.72 -6.65
N TYR A 178 3.64 4.07 -7.33
CA TYR A 178 2.28 3.78 -6.82
C TYR A 178 2.21 2.55 -5.88
N GLU A 179 3.32 2.05 -5.39
CA GLU A 179 3.37 0.84 -4.54
C GLU A 179 2.42 0.87 -3.33
N GLN A 180 1.85 2.04 -3.02
CA GLN A 180 1.09 2.28 -1.81
C GLN A 180 -0.29 2.94 -2.05
N ASP A 181 -0.65 3.24 -3.31
CA ASP A 181 -1.97 3.77 -3.66
C ASP A 181 -2.56 3.06 -4.88
N PHE A 182 -3.21 1.97 -4.61
CA PHE A 182 -3.86 1.14 -5.61
C PHE A 182 -4.91 1.90 -6.45
N HIS A 183 -5.72 2.76 -5.82
CA HIS A 183 -6.78 3.49 -6.53
C HIS A 183 -6.23 4.53 -7.50
N SER A 184 -5.17 5.21 -7.12
CA SER A 184 -4.52 6.18 -8.01
C SER A 184 -3.83 5.49 -9.17
N ALA A 185 -3.17 4.35 -8.92
CA ALA A 185 -2.57 3.52 -9.96
C ALA A 185 -3.62 3.03 -10.96
N VAL A 186 -4.73 2.48 -10.47
CA VAL A 186 -5.85 2.05 -11.31
C VAL A 186 -6.38 3.20 -12.16
N ALA A 187 -6.63 4.37 -11.55
CA ALA A 187 -7.11 5.55 -12.26
C ALA A 187 -6.11 6.07 -13.29
N ALA A 188 -4.81 5.98 -13.03
CA ALA A 188 -3.77 6.38 -13.96
C ALA A 188 -3.66 5.41 -15.15
N VAL A 189 -3.66 4.11 -14.88
CA VAL A 189 -3.62 3.06 -15.91
C VAL A 189 -4.88 3.11 -16.77
N ARG A 190 -6.07 3.28 -16.17
CA ARG A 190 -7.32 3.46 -16.94
C ARG A 190 -7.26 4.65 -17.88
N ARG A 191 -6.82 5.81 -17.40
CA ARG A 191 -6.63 7.01 -18.25
C ARG A 191 -5.63 6.78 -19.36
N TRP A 192 -4.58 6.00 -19.08
CA TRP A 192 -3.61 5.65 -20.12
C TRP A 192 -4.26 4.78 -21.23
N PHE A 193 -5.02 3.74 -20.85
CA PHE A 193 -5.76 2.90 -21.80
C PHE A 193 -6.84 3.66 -22.58
N GLU A 194 -7.45 4.67 -21.98
CA GLU A 194 -8.42 5.57 -22.64
C GLU A 194 -7.75 6.52 -23.66
N ALA A 195 -6.51 6.93 -23.38
CA ALA A 195 -5.76 7.88 -24.19
C ALA A 195 -4.97 7.24 -25.34
N HIS A 196 -4.78 5.91 -25.32
CA HIS A 196 -3.99 5.18 -26.32
C HIS A 196 -4.85 4.16 -27.05
N ASP A 197 -4.48 3.87 -28.28
CA ASP A 197 -5.16 2.90 -29.14
C ASP A 197 -4.29 1.68 -29.43
N ASN A 198 -4.90 0.66 -30.02
CA ASN A 198 -4.25 -0.54 -30.54
C ASN A 198 -3.32 -1.27 -29.54
N TRP A 199 -3.65 -1.27 -28.26
CA TRP A 199 -3.01 -2.08 -27.24
C TRP A 199 -3.77 -3.40 -27.02
N LEU A 200 -3.07 -4.41 -26.54
CA LEU A 200 -3.62 -5.68 -26.08
C LEU A 200 -3.35 -5.85 -24.59
N LEU A 201 -4.41 -5.99 -23.80
CA LEU A 201 -4.34 -6.35 -22.38
C LEU A 201 -4.77 -7.81 -22.22
N ILE A 202 -3.89 -8.61 -21.63
CA ILE A 202 -4.17 -10.01 -21.31
C ILE A 202 -4.33 -10.15 -19.81
N LEU A 203 -5.52 -10.62 -19.38
CA LEU A 203 -5.83 -10.92 -17.98
C LEU A 203 -5.87 -12.45 -17.83
N ASP A 204 -4.88 -13.00 -17.14
CA ASP A 204 -4.78 -14.45 -17.00
C ASP A 204 -5.48 -14.92 -15.72
N ASN A 205 -6.28 -15.98 -15.85
CA ASN A 205 -7.02 -16.64 -14.77
C ASN A 205 -8.06 -15.74 -14.06
N LEU A 206 -8.85 -14.99 -14.83
CA LEU A 206 -9.93 -14.14 -14.30
C LEU A 206 -11.12 -15.00 -13.87
N GLU A 207 -11.39 -15.09 -12.56
CA GLU A 207 -12.51 -15.84 -12.00
C GLU A 207 -13.67 -14.93 -11.55
N ASP A 208 -13.42 -13.65 -11.28
CA ASP A 208 -14.43 -12.65 -10.94
C ASP A 208 -14.56 -11.59 -12.03
N LEU A 209 -15.68 -11.60 -12.76
CA LEU A 209 -15.96 -10.66 -13.83
C LEU A 209 -16.18 -9.22 -13.34
N HIS A 210 -16.47 -8.99 -12.05
CA HIS A 210 -16.57 -7.65 -11.49
C HIS A 210 -15.22 -6.91 -11.52
N LEU A 211 -14.11 -7.65 -11.49
CA LEU A 211 -12.77 -7.06 -11.61
C LEU A 211 -12.57 -6.40 -12.97
N LEU A 212 -13.14 -6.99 -14.03
CA LEU A 212 -13.06 -6.40 -15.37
C LEU A 212 -13.67 -4.99 -15.39
N HIS A 213 -14.86 -4.83 -14.84
CA HIS A 213 -15.53 -3.54 -14.76
C HIS A 213 -14.79 -2.52 -13.90
N SER A 214 -14.17 -2.99 -12.83
CA SER A 214 -13.49 -2.11 -11.87
C SER A 214 -12.16 -1.58 -12.42
N TYR A 215 -11.46 -2.37 -13.24
CA TYR A 215 -10.07 -2.09 -13.63
C TYR A 215 -9.85 -1.78 -15.10
N VAL A 216 -10.77 -2.22 -15.99
CA VAL A 216 -10.70 -1.93 -17.41
C VAL A 216 -11.66 -0.78 -17.77
N PRO A 217 -11.27 0.20 -18.59
CA PRO A 217 -12.18 1.28 -18.97
C PRO A 217 -13.35 0.75 -19.81
N LEU A 218 -14.54 1.28 -19.57
CA LEU A 218 -15.75 0.88 -20.31
C LEU A 218 -15.73 1.28 -21.80
N MET A 219 -15.01 2.36 -22.12
CA MET A 219 -14.78 2.82 -23.48
C MET A 219 -13.27 2.84 -23.75
N HIS A 220 -12.79 2.01 -24.64
CA HIS A 220 -11.38 1.93 -25.02
C HIS A 220 -11.22 1.63 -26.53
N GLN A 221 -10.06 1.97 -27.06
CA GLN A 221 -9.66 1.69 -28.44
C GLN A 221 -8.64 0.55 -28.54
N GLY A 222 -8.53 -0.25 -27.47
CA GLY A 222 -7.64 -1.40 -27.39
C GLY A 222 -8.41 -2.72 -27.32
N TYR A 223 -7.70 -3.80 -27.06
CA TYR A 223 -8.21 -5.15 -27.06
C TYR A 223 -7.94 -5.81 -25.70
N VAL A 224 -8.93 -6.53 -25.18
CA VAL A 224 -8.81 -7.26 -23.91
C VAL A 224 -9.02 -8.74 -24.16
N LEU A 225 -8.04 -9.55 -23.80
CA LEU A 225 -8.11 -11.01 -23.82
C LEU A 225 -8.00 -11.52 -22.40
N TYR A 226 -8.93 -12.33 -21.94
CA TYR A 226 -8.77 -12.95 -20.62
C TYR A 226 -8.98 -14.46 -20.67
N THR A 227 -8.29 -15.16 -19.76
CA THR A 227 -8.48 -16.59 -19.59
C THR A 227 -9.34 -16.82 -18.34
N THR A 228 -10.28 -17.75 -18.43
CA THR A 228 -11.20 -18.04 -17.32
C THR A 228 -11.64 -19.50 -17.29
N ARG A 229 -12.09 -19.96 -16.11
CA ARG A 229 -12.77 -21.24 -15.97
C ARG A 229 -14.30 -21.08 -16.05
N LEU A 230 -14.80 -19.86 -15.99
CA LEU A 230 -16.23 -19.57 -16.09
C LEU A 230 -16.74 -19.91 -17.50
N GLN A 231 -17.83 -20.64 -17.58
CA GLN A 231 -18.49 -20.94 -18.86
C GLN A 231 -19.43 -19.83 -19.29
N ALA A 232 -19.92 -19.02 -18.34
CA ALA A 232 -20.84 -17.92 -18.62
C ALA A 232 -20.11 -16.58 -18.40
N THR A 233 -19.77 -15.92 -19.51
CA THR A 233 -19.13 -14.57 -19.52
C THR A 233 -20.16 -13.44 -19.68
N GLY A 234 -21.45 -13.75 -19.71
CA GLY A 234 -22.52 -12.78 -19.88
C GLY A 234 -22.44 -12.05 -21.22
N THR A 235 -22.78 -10.77 -21.22
CA THR A 235 -22.67 -9.87 -22.40
C THR A 235 -21.31 -9.15 -22.50
N LEU A 236 -20.37 -9.46 -21.60
CA LEU A 236 -19.11 -8.73 -21.47
C LEU A 236 -18.06 -9.11 -22.50
N ALA A 237 -18.02 -10.38 -22.88
CA ALA A 237 -17.04 -10.90 -23.84
C ALA A 237 -17.61 -12.03 -24.67
N ASN A 238 -17.08 -12.18 -25.88
CA ASN A 238 -17.30 -13.40 -26.64
C ASN A 238 -16.36 -14.49 -26.08
N CYS A 239 -16.94 -15.62 -25.69
CA CYS A 239 -16.18 -16.76 -25.20
C CYS A 239 -15.74 -17.66 -26.36
N VAL A 240 -14.45 -17.91 -26.44
CA VAL A 240 -13.87 -18.95 -27.30
C VAL A 240 -13.54 -20.12 -26.38
N GLU A 241 -14.32 -21.19 -26.49
CA GLU A 241 -14.12 -22.38 -25.67
C GLU A 241 -12.94 -23.19 -26.21
N ILE A 242 -12.05 -23.58 -25.31
CA ILE A 242 -10.96 -24.49 -25.62
C ILE A 242 -11.39 -25.91 -25.27
N GLU A 243 -11.44 -26.75 -26.24
CA GLU A 243 -11.70 -28.17 -26.10
C GLU A 243 -10.40 -28.96 -25.76
N LYS A 244 -10.58 -30.23 -25.43
CA LYS A 244 -9.47 -31.18 -25.27
C LYS A 244 -8.75 -31.40 -26.61
N MET A 245 -7.46 -31.73 -26.56
CA MET A 245 -6.72 -32.05 -27.77
C MET A 245 -7.25 -33.33 -28.41
N HIS A 246 -7.39 -33.33 -29.76
CA HIS A 246 -7.63 -34.56 -30.50
C HIS A 246 -6.48 -35.56 -30.27
N PRO A 247 -6.70 -36.89 -30.23
CA PRO A 247 -5.66 -37.87 -29.99
C PRO A 247 -4.36 -37.71 -30.78
N ASP A 248 -4.47 -37.26 -32.05
CA ASP A 248 -3.31 -37.03 -32.92
C ASP A 248 -2.56 -35.74 -32.54
N GLU A 249 -3.29 -34.70 -32.16
CA GLU A 249 -2.70 -33.46 -31.68
C GLU A 249 -1.98 -33.67 -30.34
N GLY A 250 -2.60 -34.44 -29.45
CA GLY A 250 -2.00 -34.81 -28.17
C GLY A 250 -0.77 -35.69 -28.32
N ALA A 251 -0.81 -36.63 -29.26
CA ALA A 251 0.35 -37.46 -29.62
C ALA A 251 1.51 -36.61 -30.16
N LEU A 252 1.20 -35.65 -31.05
CA LEU A 252 2.21 -34.72 -31.56
C LEU A 252 2.80 -33.83 -30.49
N CYS A 253 1.97 -33.29 -29.61
CA CYS A 253 2.39 -32.50 -28.45
C CYS A 253 3.36 -33.30 -27.55
N LEU A 254 2.99 -34.53 -27.16
CA LEU A 254 3.80 -35.43 -26.37
C LEU A 254 5.15 -35.74 -27.01
N LEU A 255 5.15 -36.12 -28.28
CA LEU A 255 6.38 -36.51 -29.01
C LEU A 255 7.35 -35.34 -29.19
N ARG A 256 6.83 -34.16 -29.49
CA ARG A 256 7.64 -32.92 -29.54
C ARG A 256 8.21 -32.58 -28.17
N ARG A 257 7.40 -32.65 -27.13
CA ARG A 257 7.82 -32.32 -25.73
C ARG A 257 8.84 -33.33 -25.20
N ALA A 258 8.70 -34.63 -25.57
CA ALA A 258 9.65 -35.68 -25.26
C ALA A 258 10.95 -35.60 -26.08
N LYS A 259 11.05 -34.61 -27.01
CA LYS A 259 12.17 -34.47 -27.96
C LYS A 259 12.40 -35.70 -28.85
N ILE A 260 11.39 -36.52 -29.04
CA ILE A 260 11.39 -37.60 -30.00
C ILE A 260 11.17 -37.05 -31.43
N LEU A 261 10.38 -35.97 -31.51
CA LEU A 261 10.20 -35.18 -32.76
C LEU A 261 10.78 -33.79 -32.60
N ALA A 262 11.26 -33.21 -33.67
CA ALA A 262 11.63 -31.81 -33.75
C ALA A 262 10.39 -30.91 -33.57
N PRO A 263 10.53 -29.63 -33.06
CA PRO A 263 9.40 -28.76 -32.83
C PRO A 263 8.50 -28.47 -34.03
N ASP A 264 9.04 -28.49 -35.24
CA ASP A 264 8.39 -28.25 -36.49
C ASP A 264 8.00 -29.55 -37.26
N ALA A 265 8.41 -30.72 -36.74
CA ALA A 265 8.13 -32.00 -37.39
C ALA A 265 6.65 -32.38 -37.30
N SER A 266 6.14 -33.04 -38.36
CA SER A 266 4.78 -33.58 -38.37
C SER A 266 4.71 -34.96 -37.68
N LEU A 267 3.50 -35.39 -37.31
CA LEU A 267 3.29 -36.67 -36.63
C LEU A 267 3.73 -37.88 -37.48
N GLU A 268 3.64 -37.76 -38.81
CA GLU A 268 4.05 -38.82 -39.77
C GLU A 268 5.55 -39.10 -39.75
N GLN A 269 6.37 -38.20 -39.25
CA GLN A 269 7.82 -38.38 -39.14
C GLN A 269 8.23 -39.23 -37.93
N ALA A 270 7.30 -39.51 -37.03
CA ALA A 270 7.55 -40.44 -35.91
C ALA A 270 7.45 -41.90 -36.35
N SER A 271 8.12 -42.80 -35.61
CA SER A 271 7.94 -44.21 -35.83
C SER A 271 6.48 -44.68 -35.65
N GLU A 272 6.04 -45.69 -36.36
CA GLU A 272 4.68 -46.21 -36.21
C GLU A 272 4.37 -46.63 -34.77
N ALA A 273 5.34 -47.24 -34.08
CA ALA A 273 5.23 -47.62 -32.70
C ALA A 273 5.08 -46.40 -31.75
N ASP A 274 5.88 -45.36 -31.93
CA ASP A 274 5.76 -44.15 -31.11
C ASP A 274 4.45 -43.43 -31.36
N ARG A 275 3.99 -43.34 -32.58
CA ARG A 275 2.68 -42.76 -32.92
C ARG A 275 1.54 -43.48 -32.22
N LEU A 276 1.56 -44.82 -32.26
CA LEU A 276 0.52 -45.66 -31.68
C LEU A 276 0.48 -45.51 -30.16
N HIS A 277 1.63 -45.62 -29.49
CA HIS A 277 1.72 -45.44 -28.03
C HIS A 277 1.44 -44.00 -27.55
N ALA A 278 1.86 -42.98 -28.34
CA ALA A 278 1.59 -41.59 -28.04
C ALA A 278 0.08 -41.24 -28.16
N ARG A 279 -0.60 -41.81 -29.16
CA ARG A 279 -2.06 -41.72 -29.30
C ARG A 279 -2.77 -42.39 -28.13
N GLU A 280 -2.32 -43.55 -27.73
CA GLU A 280 -2.86 -44.28 -26.59
C GLU A 280 -2.68 -43.47 -25.30
N LEU A 281 -1.49 -42.90 -25.08
CA LEU A 281 -1.25 -41.98 -23.92
C LEU A 281 -2.11 -40.72 -23.99
N SER A 282 -2.29 -40.14 -25.17
CA SER A 282 -3.16 -38.97 -25.35
C SER A 282 -4.60 -39.29 -24.94
N LEU A 283 -5.12 -40.46 -25.36
CA LEU A 283 -6.44 -40.92 -24.93
C LEU A 283 -6.52 -41.20 -23.42
N LEU A 284 -5.50 -41.85 -22.84
CA LEU A 284 -5.46 -42.15 -21.41
C LEU A 284 -5.35 -40.88 -20.53
N MET A 285 -4.78 -39.81 -21.10
CA MET A 285 -4.68 -38.48 -20.44
C MET A 285 -5.82 -37.54 -20.85
N ASP A 286 -6.84 -38.08 -21.51
CA ASP A 286 -8.03 -37.35 -21.95
C ASP A 286 -7.70 -36.09 -22.77
N GLY A 287 -6.62 -36.13 -23.56
CA GLY A 287 -6.18 -35.02 -24.38
C GLY A 287 -5.80 -33.74 -23.65
N LEU A 288 -5.46 -33.83 -22.36
CA LEU A 288 -5.09 -32.68 -21.56
C LEU A 288 -3.65 -32.24 -21.82
N PRO A 289 -3.41 -31.02 -22.37
CA PRO A 289 -2.07 -30.54 -22.72
C PRO A 289 -1.08 -30.60 -21.55
N LEU A 290 -1.53 -30.25 -20.35
CA LEU A 290 -0.69 -30.22 -19.15
C LEU A 290 -0.21 -31.64 -18.77
N GLY A 291 -1.08 -32.65 -18.87
CA GLY A 291 -0.71 -34.04 -18.62
C GLY A 291 0.29 -34.56 -19.67
N LEU A 292 0.08 -34.21 -20.93
CA LEU A 292 0.95 -34.58 -22.04
C LEU A 292 2.32 -33.90 -21.96
N ASP A 293 2.35 -32.62 -21.57
CA ASP A 293 3.61 -31.89 -21.34
C ASP A 293 4.44 -32.55 -20.20
N GLN A 294 3.80 -32.88 -19.09
CA GLN A 294 4.43 -33.58 -17.97
C GLN A 294 4.92 -34.96 -18.36
N ALA A 295 4.13 -35.74 -19.10
CA ALA A 295 4.53 -37.03 -19.61
C ALA A 295 5.73 -36.91 -20.56
N GLY A 296 5.71 -35.93 -21.45
CA GLY A 296 6.82 -35.66 -22.35
C GLY A 296 8.10 -35.26 -21.61
N ALA A 297 7.98 -34.40 -20.60
CA ALA A 297 9.10 -34.03 -19.72
C ALA A 297 9.69 -35.27 -19.00
N TYR A 298 8.84 -36.12 -18.44
CA TYR A 298 9.28 -37.35 -17.79
C TYR A 298 9.99 -38.30 -18.76
N ILE A 299 9.44 -38.52 -19.97
CA ILE A 299 10.05 -39.36 -20.99
C ILE A 299 11.44 -38.85 -21.38
N GLU A 300 11.57 -37.53 -21.56
CA GLU A 300 12.85 -36.87 -21.84
C GLU A 300 13.87 -37.10 -20.73
N GLU A 301 13.47 -36.83 -19.47
CA GLU A 301 14.37 -36.92 -18.31
C GLU A 301 14.83 -38.37 -18.02
N VAL A 302 13.90 -39.31 -18.04
CA VAL A 302 14.18 -40.71 -17.68
C VAL A 302 14.69 -41.53 -18.87
N GLY A 303 14.56 -41.08 -20.08
CA GLY A 303 14.96 -41.79 -21.29
C GLY A 303 14.21 -43.12 -21.50
N CYS A 304 13.00 -43.26 -20.95
CA CYS A 304 12.25 -44.53 -20.98
C CYS A 304 11.46 -44.81 -22.26
N GLY A 305 11.42 -43.84 -23.16
CA GLY A 305 10.56 -43.88 -24.38
C GLY A 305 9.05 -43.85 -24.06
N VAL A 306 8.23 -43.69 -25.09
CA VAL A 306 6.76 -43.60 -24.93
C VAL A 306 6.19 -44.91 -24.36
N GLN A 307 6.64 -46.07 -24.90
CA GLN A 307 6.18 -47.36 -24.44
C GLN A 307 6.52 -47.63 -22.96
N GLY A 308 7.74 -47.28 -22.54
CA GLY A 308 8.17 -47.49 -21.15
C GLY A 308 7.38 -46.62 -20.17
N TYR A 309 7.02 -45.41 -20.56
CA TYR A 309 6.14 -44.52 -19.81
C TYR A 309 4.70 -45.08 -19.72
N LEU A 310 4.13 -45.54 -20.85
CA LEU A 310 2.81 -46.13 -20.91
C LEU A 310 2.66 -47.31 -19.94
N GLN A 311 3.63 -48.23 -19.94
CA GLN A 311 3.62 -49.37 -19.01
C GLN A 311 3.65 -48.96 -17.53
N ARG A 312 4.41 -47.92 -17.19
CA ARG A 312 4.45 -47.34 -15.82
C ARG A 312 3.14 -46.69 -15.47
N TYR A 313 2.58 -45.91 -16.37
CA TYR A 313 1.29 -45.25 -16.20
C TYR A 313 0.18 -46.25 -15.92
N GLN A 314 0.08 -47.33 -16.71
CA GLN A 314 -0.93 -48.38 -16.54
C GLN A 314 -0.79 -49.13 -15.20
N ARG A 315 0.42 -49.39 -14.72
CA ARG A 315 0.68 -50.10 -13.45
C ARG A 315 0.30 -49.24 -12.23
N HIS A 316 0.60 -47.98 -12.26
CA HIS A 316 0.28 -47.04 -11.16
C HIS A 316 -1.17 -46.64 -11.16
N ARG A 317 -1.80 -46.51 -12.32
CA ARG A 317 -3.23 -46.24 -12.46
C ARG A 317 -4.09 -47.29 -11.70
N ALA A 318 -3.79 -48.59 -11.87
CA ALA A 318 -4.51 -49.66 -11.19
C ALA A 318 -4.44 -49.55 -9.64
N THR A 319 -3.29 -49.11 -9.12
CA THR A 319 -3.07 -48.94 -7.68
C THR A 319 -3.82 -47.73 -7.11
N LEU A 320 -3.95 -46.66 -7.86
CA LEU A 320 -4.65 -45.43 -7.47
C LEU A 320 -6.16 -45.56 -7.57
N LEU A 321 -6.66 -46.23 -8.65
CA LEU A 321 -8.09 -46.50 -8.82
C LEU A 321 -8.64 -47.45 -7.73
N GLY A 322 -7.79 -48.33 -7.21
CA GLY A 322 -8.17 -49.28 -6.12
C GLY A 322 -8.39 -48.59 -4.78
N ARG A 323 -8.02 -47.35 -4.56
CA ARG A 323 -8.15 -46.57 -3.30
C ARG A 323 -9.23 -45.51 -3.31
N ARG A 324 -9.88 -45.22 -4.45
CA ARG A 324 -10.96 -44.23 -4.54
C ARG A 324 -12.30 -44.84 -4.87
N GLY A 325 -13.27 -44.57 -4.01
CA GLY A 325 -14.69 -44.81 -4.29
C GLY A 325 -15.22 -43.83 -5.30
N SER A 326 -15.77 -44.33 -6.37
CA SER A 326 -16.78 -43.85 -7.31
C SER A 326 -17.19 -42.37 -7.34
N ALA A 327 -16.35 -41.38 -7.63
CA ALA A 327 -16.87 -40.10 -8.12
C ALA A 327 -15.74 -39.17 -8.65
N THR A 328 -15.69 -38.98 -9.93
CA THR A 328 -15.06 -37.97 -10.76
C THR A 328 -14.09 -38.52 -11.80
N ASP A 329 -14.61 -38.76 -13.01
CA ASP A 329 -13.89 -39.41 -14.11
C ASP A 329 -12.84 -38.54 -14.83
N HIS A 330 -12.67 -37.26 -14.50
CA HIS A 330 -11.89 -36.33 -15.30
C HIS A 330 -10.52 -35.89 -14.72
N LEU A 331 -10.23 -36.16 -13.45
CA LEU A 331 -8.95 -35.79 -12.80
C LEU A 331 -7.95 -36.95 -12.74
N ASP A 332 -8.37 -38.18 -12.94
CA ASP A 332 -7.56 -39.38 -12.74
C ASP A 332 -6.34 -39.51 -13.69
N PRO A 333 -6.41 -39.20 -14.99
CA PRO A 333 -5.27 -39.32 -15.89
C PRO A 333 -4.11 -38.38 -15.51
N VAL A 334 -4.44 -37.16 -15.21
CA VAL A 334 -3.47 -36.11 -14.87
C VAL A 334 -2.83 -36.38 -13.50
N ALA A 335 -3.65 -36.78 -12.52
CA ALA A 335 -3.19 -37.15 -11.18
C ALA A 335 -2.18 -38.32 -11.21
N THR A 336 -2.40 -39.30 -12.10
CA THR A 336 -1.50 -40.42 -12.25
C THR A 336 -0.13 -40.04 -12.82
N THR A 337 -0.12 -39.15 -13.82
CA THR A 337 1.12 -38.62 -14.41
C THR A 337 1.96 -37.88 -13.39
N TRP A 338 1.34 -37.01 -12.61
CA TRP A 338 2.04 -36.25 -11.56
C TRP A 338 2.43 -37.10 -10.38
N SER A 339 1.67 -38.12 -10.02
CA SER A 339 2.05 -39.08 -8.98
C SER A 339 3.34 -39.80 -9.33
N LEU A 340 3.57 -40.11 -10.61
CA LEU A 340 4.86 -40.66 -11.09
C LEU A 340 5.99 -39.64 -10.90
N SER A 341 5.77 -38.38 -11.31
CA SER A 341 6.74 -37.32 -11.12
C SER A 341 7.05 -37.08 -9.62
N PHE A 342 6.03 -37.18 -8.74
CA PHE A 342 6.20 -37.08 -7.30
C PHE A 342 7.04 -38.23 -6.74
N THR A 343 6.71 -39.47 -7.12
CA THR A 343 7.48 -40.62 -6.69
C THR A 343 8.95 -40.53 -7.10
N GLN A 344 9.20 -40.04 -8.31
CA GLN A 344 10.59 -39.85 -8.77
C GLN A 344 11.26 -38.67 -8.05
N THR A 345 10.55 -37.58 -7.80
CA THR A 345 11.07 -36.44 -7.00
C THR A 345 11.44 -36.92 -5.60
N GLN A 346 10.59 -37.69 -4.96
CA GLN A 346 10.83 -38.25 -3.60
C GLN A 346 12.03 -39.23 -3.57
N GLN A 347 12.18 -40.04 -4.62
CA GLN A 347 13.33 -40.91 -4.77
C GLN A 347 14.63 -40.14 -5.04
N ALA A 348 14.57 -39.06 -5.80
CA ALA A 348 15.72 -38.23 -6.13
C ALA A 348 16.15 -37.35 -4.94
N SER A 349 15.19 -36.76 -4.22
CA SER A 349 15.42 -35.85 -3.08
C SER A 349 14.19 -35.78 -2.19
N GLN A 350 14.28 -36.23 -0.95
CA GLN A 350 13.21 -36.07 0.04
C GLN A 350 12.94 -34.60 0.33
N THR A 351 14.00 -33.79 0.40
CA THR A 351 13.88 -32.34 0.62
C THR A 351 13.10 -31.65 -0.51
N ALA A 352 13.33 -32.04 -1.77
CA ALA A 352 12.56 -31.54 -2.89
C ALA A 352 11.07 -31.91 -2.79
N ALA A 353 10.76 -33.14 -2.35
CA ALA A 353 9.40 -33.60 -2.09
C ALA A 353 8.73 -32.79 -0.97
N ASP A 354 9.45 -32.51 0.11
CA ASP A 354 8.96 -31.74 1.25
C ASP A 354 8.69 -30.28 0.84
N ILE A 355 9.58 -29.66 0.06
CA ILE A 355 9.34 -28.33 -0.55
C ILE A 355 8.08 -28.33 -1.41
N LEU A 356 7.89 -29.36 -2.23
CA LEU A 356 6.72 -29.49 -3.08
C LEU A 356 5.43 -29.63 -2.26
N HIS A 357 5.44 -30.42 -1.21
CA HIS A 357 4.32 -30.55 -0.29
C HIS A 357 4.00 -29.23 0.42
N LEU A 358 5.01 -28.49 0.85
CA LEU A 358 4.85 -27.16 1.42
C LEU A 358 4.20 -26.19 0.41
N CYS A 359 4.75 -26.14 -0.81
CA CYS A 359 4.19 -25.30 -1.90
C CYS A 359 2.74 -25.66 -2.22
N ALA A 360 2.29 -26.87 -1.92
CA ALA A 360 0.90 -27.27 -2.15
C ALA A 360 -0.10 -26.52 -1.26
N PHE A 361 0.33 -25.92 -0.16
CA PHE A 361 -0.52 -25.22 0.80
C PHE A 361 -0.31 -23.70 0.80
N LEU A 362 0.59 -23.18 -0.01
CA LEU A 362 0.88 -21.76 -0.15
C LEU A 362 0.12 -21.17 -1.37
N GLU A 363 0.05 -19.84 -1.44
CA GLU A 363 -0.43 -19.19 -2.66
C GLU A 363 0.44 -19.63 -3.84
N PRO A 364 -0.13 -20.11 -4.94
CA PRO A 364 0.61 -20.77 -6.01
C PRO A 364 1.62 -19.89 -6.71
N GLU A 365 1.44 -18.58 -6.65
CA GLU A 365 2.29 -17.62 -7.31
C GLU A 365 3.19 -16.88 -6.31
N THR A 366 4.37 -16.49 -6.77
CA THR A 366 5.32 -15.67 -5.98
C THR A 366 5.69 -16.24 -4.60
N ILE A 367 5.83 -17.57 -4.47
CA ILE A 367 6.32 -18.21 -3.26
C ILE A 367 7.78 -17.79 -3.06
N ALA A 368 8.06 -17.00 -2.04
CA ALA A 368 9.41 -16.54 -1.76
C ALA A 368 10.31 -17.69 -1.27
N GLU A 369 11.53 -17.77 -1.79
CA GLU A 369 12.49 -18.84 -1.45
C GLU A 369 12.82 -18.86 0.05
N GLU A 370 12.74 -17.70 0.70
CA GLU A 370 12.96 -17.53 2.13
C GLU A 370 11.95 -18.34 2.98
N ILE A 371 10.70 -18.49 2.50
CA ILE A 371 9.67 -19.31 3.17
C ILE A 371 10.05 -20.78 3.14
N LEU A 372 10.64 -21.23 2.03
CA LEU A 372 11.04 -22.63 1.86
C LEU A 372 12.24 -22.99 2.72
N SER A 373 13.18 -22.07 2.87
CA SER A 373 14.34 -22.27 3.73
C SER A 373 13.99 -22.32 5.22
N ALA A 374 12.90 -21.66 5.63
CA ALA A 374 12.46 -21.64 7.02
C ALA A 374 11.93 -22.98 7.54
N VAL A 375 11.52 -23.92 6.68
CA VAL A 375 11.03 -25.25 7.07
C VAL A 375 12.17 -26.22 7.39
N ALA A 376 13.28 -26.11 6.72
CA ALA A 376 14.41 -27.02 6.89
C ALA A 376 15.02 -26.99 8.31
N SER A 377 14.72 -25.97 9.10
CA SER A 377 15.24 -25.79 10.46
C SER A 377 14.49 -26.61 11.55
N GLU A 378 13.34 -27.24 11.25
CA GLU A 378 12.55 -27.98 12.27
C GLU A 378 12.97 -29.43 12.50
N ASP A 379 13.42 -30.15 11.48
CA ASP A 379 13.61 -31.62 11.54
C ASP A 379 15.00 -32.09 12.04
N GLY A 380 15.74 -31.21 12.73
CA GLY A 380 17.05 -31.64 13.35
C GLY A 380 18.16 -32.03 12.35
N ALA A 381 17.85 -32.06 11.06
CA ALA A 381 18.84 -32.36 10.02
C ALA A 381 19.74 -31.13 9.71
N CYS A 382 19.28 -29.93 10.08
CA CYS A 382 19.99 -28.65 9.84
C CYS A 382 20.67 -28.04 11.08
N SER A 383 20.59 -28.64 12.26
CA SER A 383 21.31 -28.17 13.46
C SER A 383 22.84 -28.17 13.33
N ARG A 384 23.38 -28.54 12.17
CA ARG A 384 24.82 -28.49 11.86
C ARG A 384 25.19 -27.34 10.90
N LEU A 385 24.27 -26.50 10.50
CA LEU A 385 24.45 -25.56 9.38
C LEU A 385 24.44 -24.07 9.76
N GLU A 386 24.33 -23.76 11.06
CA GLU A 386 24.29 -22.36 11.52
C GLU A 386 25.63 -21.57 11.41
N GLU A 387 26.69 -22.17 10.95
CA GLU A 387 28.05 -21.57 11.00
C GLU A 387 28.72 -21.23 9.66
N SER A 388 28.15 -21.49 8.49
CA SER A 388 28.84 -21.12 7.25
C SER A 388 27.90 -20.84 6.07
N GLY A 389 28.22 -19.82 5.30
CA GLY A 389 27.48 -19.32 4.10
C GLY A 389 27.35 -20.33 2.93
N ALA A 390 27.32 -21.64 3.22
CA ALA A 390 27.10 -22.74 2.28
C ALA A 390 25.60 -23.12 2.13
N ASP A 391 24.69 -22.45 2.80
CA ASP A 391 23.35 -22.95 3.11
C ASP A 391 22.29 -22.82 2.03
N LEU A 392 22.56 -22.24 0.90
CA LEU A 392 21.60 -22.11 -0.20
C LEU A 392 21.74 -23.19 -1.27
N LEU A 393 22.83 -23.92 -1.30
CA LEU A 393 23.08 -24.95 -2.32
C LEU A 393 22.04 -26.09 -2.27
N TRP A 394 21.64 -26.53 -1.08
CA TRP A 394 20.62 -27.58 -0.93
C TRP A 394 19.25 -27.15 -1.47
N LEU A 395 18.90 -25.84 -1.32
CA LEU A 395 17.66 -25.30 -1.84
C LEU A 395 17.71 -25.23 -3.37
N ASP A 396 18.83 -24.74 -3.92
CA ASP A 396 19.06 -24.70 -5.36
C ASP A 396 19.02 -26.09 -5.99
N ASP A 397 19.64 -27.07 -5.37
CA ASP A 397 19.62 -28.48 -5.80
C ASP A 397 18.20 -29.05 -5.76
N SER A 398 17.47 -28.81 -4.66
CA SER A 398 16.09 -29.27 -4.51
C SER A 398 15.15 -28.61 -5.52
N ILE A 399 15.28 -27.30 -5.74
CA ILE A 399 14.53 -26.58 -6.78
C ILE A 399 14.93 -27.10 -8.16
N GLY A 400 16.19 -27.42 -8.39
CA GLY A 400 16.69 -28.05 -9.61
C GLY A 400 15.96 -29.36 -9.91
N VAL A 401 15.82 -30.25 -8.92
CA VAL A 401 15.06 -31.50 -9.04
C VAL A 401 13.60 -31.21 -9.41
N LEU A 402 12.94 -30.29 -8.71
CA LEU A 402 11.53 -29.92 -9.00
C LEU A 402 11.34 -29.34 -10.41
N ARG A 403 12.28 -28.58 -10.89
CA ARG A 403 12.26 -28.00 -12.26
C ARG A 403 12.47 -29.07 -13.34
N ASN A 404 13.34 -30.05 -13.10
CA ASN A 404 13.58 -31.14 -14.04
C ASN A 404 12.31 -31.93 -14.32
N PHE A 405 11.43 -32.05 -13.31
CA PHE A 405 10.12 -32.69 -13.50
C PHE A 405 9.02 -31.70 -13.86
N SER A 406 9.35 -30.44 -14.19
CA SER A 406 8.41 -29.36 -14.55
C SER A 406 7.30 -29.11 -13.51
N LEU A 407 7.56 -29.36 -12.23
CA LEU A 407 6.60 -29.21 -11.13
C LEU A 407 6.52 -27.79 -10.62
N VAL A 408 7.60 -27.02 -10.75
CA VAL A 408 7.70 -25.61 -10.34
C VAL A 408 8.41 -24.78 -11.41
N GLN A 409 8.09 -23.49 -11.42
CA GLN A 409 8.81 -22.48 -12.20
C GLN A 409 9.51 -21.55 -11.23
N ARG A 410 10.79 -21.24 -11.49
CA ARG A 410 11.60 -20.31 -10.68
C ARG A 410 11.76 -18.99 -11.41
N SER A 411 11.52 -17.87 -10.71
CA SER A 411 11.91 -16.52 -11.15
C SER A 411 13.21 -16.13 -10.41
N PRO A 412 14.36 -16.19 -11.08
CA PRO A 412 15.63 -15.88 -10.43
C PRO A 412 15.76 -14.41 -10.00
N GLU A 413 15.14 -13.50 -10.75
CA GLU A 413 15.18 -12.06 -10.48
C GLU A 413 14.49 -11.70 -9.16
N ASN A 414 13.34 -12.33 -8.91
CA ASN A 414 12.53 -12.08 -7.72
C ASN A 414 12.78 -13.08 -6.59
N ARG A 415 13.59 -14.14 -6.83
CA ARG A 415 13.80 -15.26 -5.91
C ARG A 415 12.49 -15.88 -5.43
N THR A 416 11.61 -16.20 -6.39
CA THR A 416 10.30 -16.79 -6.12
C THR A 416 10.07 -18.04 -6.96
N LEU A 417 9.23 -18.93 -6.42
CA LEU A 417 8.72 -20.09 -7.12
C LEU A 417 7.24 -19.91 -7.43
N ASN A 418 6.83 -20.46 -8.56
CA ASN A 418 5.44 -20.64 -8.94
C ASN A 418 5.12 -22.11 -9.10
N ILE A 419 3.97 -22.53 -8.61
CA ILE A 419 3.46 -23.90 -8.76
C ILE A 419 2.08 -23.84 -9.40
N HIS A 420 1.80 -24.77 -10.30
CA HIS A 420 0.46 -24.80 -10.92
C HIS A 420 -0.61 -25.24 -9.92
N ARG A 421 -1.74 -24.56 -9.84
CA ARG A 421 -2.84 -24.83 -8.89
C ARG A 421 -3.36 -26.27 -8.96
N LEU A 422 -3.35 -26.86 -10.16
CA LEU A 422 -3.77 -28.24 -10.33
C LEU A 422 -2.76 -29.24 -9.72
N ILE A 423 -1.46 -28.92 -9.76
CA ILE A 423 -0.43 -29.72 -9.07
C ILE A 423 -0.67 -29.67 -7.57
N GLN A 424 -0.94 -28.48 -7.03
CA GLN A 424 -1.31 -28.31 -5.61
C GLN A 424 -2.55 -29.14 -5.26
N ALA A 425 -3.58 -29.13 -6.11
CA ALA A 425 -4.82 -29.87 -5.90
C ALA A 425 -4.57 -31.38 -5.85
N VAL A 426 -3.82 -31.92 -6.84
CA VAL A 426 -3.48 -33.35 -6.90
C VAL A 426 -2.63 -33.78 -5.69
N LEU A 427 -1.67 -32.95 -5.28
CA LEU A 427 -0.88 -33.23 -4.08
C LEU A 427 -1.77 -33.29 -2.83
N ARG A 428 -2.62 -32.29 -2.65
CA ARG A 428 -3.55 -32.26 -1.50
C ARG A 428 -4.53 -33.45 -1.53
N ASP A 429 -5.06 -33.77 -2.72
CA ASP A 429 -5.98 -34.91 -2.90
C ASP A 429 -5.34 -36.28 -2.61
N GLY A 430 -4.04 -36.40 -2.88
CA GLY A 430 -3.27 -37.61 -2.58
C GLY A 430 -2.96 -37.81 -1.11
N MET A 431 -3.19 -36.82 -0.25
CA MET A 431 -2.93 -36.87 1.19
C MET A 431 -4.21 -37.21 1.97
N ASP A 432 -4.09 -37.90 3.08
CA ASP A 432 -5.16 -38.00 4.07
C ASP A 432 -5.31 -36.68 4.85
N ASP A 433 -6.40 -36.54 5.58
CA ASP A 433 -6.72 -35.27 6.28
C ASP A 433 -5.71 -34.97 7.40
N GLN A 434 -5.10 -35.96 8.01
CA GLN A 434 -4.06 -35.76 9.02
C GLN A 434 -2.80 -35.18 8.38
N THR A 435 -2.35 -35.75 7.27
CA THR A 435 -1.19 -35.26 6.51
C THR A 435 -1.45 -33.86 5.94
N ARG A 436 -2.67 -33.57 5.43
CA ARG A 436 -3.05 -32.23 4.97
C ARG A 436 -2.94 -31.21 6.10
N ARG A 437 -3.49 -31.53 7.27
CA ARG A 437 -3.40 -30.65 8.43
C ARG A 437 -1.96 -30.41 8.88
N GLN A 438 -1.11 -31.44 8.85
CA GLN A 438 0.31 -31.32 9.20
C GLN A 438 1.04 -30.35 8.25
N TRP A 439 0.86 -30.50 6.92
CA TRP A 439 1.49 -29.62 5.94
C TRP A 439 0.91 -28.20 5.97
N ALA A 440 -0.38 -28.04 6.19
CA ALA A 440 -0.99 -26.73 6.41
C ALA A 440 -0.38 -26.04 7.64
N THR A 441 -0.16 -26.79 8.75
CA THR A 441 0.49 -26.24 9.94
C THR A 441 1.95 -25.87 9.65
N LYS A 442 2.70 -26.70 8.94
CA LYS A 442 4.08 -26.38 8.52
C LYS A 442 4.14 -25.14 7.64
N ALA A 443 3.17 -24.95 6.73
CA ALA A 443 3.09 -23.75 5.90
C ALA A 443 2.88 -22.49 6.74
N VAL A 444 1.96 -22.53 7.70
CA VAL A 444 1.71 -21.44 8.65
C VAL A 444 2.97 -21.10 9.45
N CYS A 445 3.65 -22.11 10.00
CA CYS A 445 4.89 -21.91 10.76
C CYS A 445 6.01 -21.31 9.90
N ALA A 446 6.16 -21.78 8.65
CA ALA A 446 7.17 -21.28 7.73
C ALA A 446 6.96 -19.80 7.38
N VAL A 447 5.71 -19.42 7.07
CA VAL A 447 5.38 -18.02 6.77
C VAL A 447 5.52 -17.14 8.00
N GLN A 448 5.11 -17.60 9.18
CA GLN A 448 5.26 -16.87 10.43
C GLN A 448 6.71 -16.52 10.75
N ARG A 449 7.65 -17.45 10.50
CA ARG A 449 9.08 -17.22 10.75
C ARG A 449 9.70 -16.14 9.89
N VAL A 450 9.25 -16.00 8.65
CA VAL A 450 9.79 -14.99 7.71
C VAL A 450 8.99 -13.69 7.73
N PHE A 451 7.75 -13.72 8.21
CA PHE A 451 6.93 -12.53 8.30
C PHE A 451 7.50 -11.60 9.39
N PRO A 452 7.97 -10.39 9.04
CA PRO A 452 8.71 -9.56 9.98
C PRO A 452 7.78 -8.93 11.03
N ILE A 453 8.34 -8.56 12.18
CA ILE A 453 7.66 -7.65 13.12
C ILE A 453 7.43 -6.33 12.38
N VAL A 454 6.17 -5.91 12.30
CA VAL A 454 5.75 -4.78 11.46
C VAL A 454 6.40 -3.47 11.90
N SER A 455 7.07 -2.82 10.99
CA SER A 455 7.62 -1.48 11.11
C SER A 455 7.67 -0.83 9.73
N PHE A 456 7.69 0.50 9.67
CA PHE A 456 7.75 1.19 8.38
C PHE A 456 8.96 0.76 7.52
N SER A 457 10.10 0.48 8.15
CA SER A 457 11.33 0.08 7.43
C SER A 457 11.23 -1.26 6.71
N ASN A 458 10.31 -2.13 7.13
CA ASN A 458 10.16 -3.47 6.55
C ASN A 458 8.81 -3.69 5.83
N TRP A 459 8.06 -2.63 5.57
CA TRP A 459 6.79 -2.73 4.86
C TRP A 459 6.89 -3.41 3.50
N GLN A 460 7.99 -3.21 2.76
CA GLN A 460 8.23 -3.93 1.49
C GLN A 460 8.32 -5.45 1.69
N GLN A 461 8.94 -5.88 2.80
CA GLN A 461 8.99 -7.30 3.13
C GLN A 461 7.62 -7.82 3.56
N CYS A 462 6.88 -7.07 4.38
CA CYS A 462 5.49 -7.42 4.73
C CYS A 462 4.64 -7.56 3.46
N GLN A 463 4.74 -6.60 2.53
CA GLN A 463 4.01 -6.64 1.25
C GLN A 463 4.38 -7.87 0.41
N ARG A 464 5.66 -8.25 0.39
CA ARG A 464 6.14 -9.44 -0.33
C ARG A 464 5.52 -10.73 0.21
N TYR A 465 5.33 -10.83 1.53
CA TYR A 465 4.81 -12.05 2.16
C TYR A 465 3.31 -12.01 2.42
N LEU A 466 2.65 -10.87 2.24
CA LEU A 466 1.23 -10.71 2.52
C LEU A 466 0.33 -11.74 1.80
N PRO A 467 0.49 -12.04 0.50
CA PRO A 467 -0.33 -13.05 -0.17
C PRO A 467 -0.23 -14.43 0.50
N GLN A 468 0.97 -14.81 0.92
CA GLN A 468 1.20 -16.07 1.59
C GLN A 468 0.61 -16.09 3.01
N ALA A 469 0.69 -14.97 3.72
CA ALA A 469 0.11 -14.82 5.04
C ALA A 469 -1.42 -14.89 5.02
N LEU A 470 -2.06 -14.28 4.00
CA LEU A 470 -3.51 -14.36 3.81
C LEU A 470 -3.94 -15.79 3.44
N ALA A 471 -3.22 -16.46 2.54
CA ALA A 471 -3.47 -17.88 2.26
C ALA A 471 -3.35 -18.76 3.51
N CYS A 472 -2.38 -18.47 4.38
CA CYS A 472 -2.24 -19.15 5.68
C CYS A 472 -3.41 -18.84 6.62
N ALA A 473 -3.98 -17.64 6.61
CA ALA A 473 -5.17 -17.30 7.39
C ALA A 473 -6.37 -18.18 6.99
N ASP A 474 -6.55 -18.40 5.69
CA ASP A 474 -7.58 -19.33 5.18
C ASP A 474 -7.32 -20.77 5.63
N LEU A 475 -6.05 -21.23 5.61
CA LEU A 475 -5.68 -22.56 6.10
C LEU A 475 -5.94 -22.71 7.59
N ILE A 476 -5.64 -21.70 8.39
CA ILE A 476 -5.89 -21.68 9.84
C ILE A 476 -7.39 -21.86 10.10
N ALA A 477 -8.24 -21.12 9.38
CA ALA A 477 -9.69 -21.24 9.51
C ALA A 477 -10.20 -22.61 9.03
N GLN A 478 -9.75 -23.09 7.87
CA GLN A 478 -10.20 -24.33 7.25
C GLN A 478 -9.85 -25.58 8.09
N TRP A 479 -8.61 -25.63 8.60
CA TRP A 479 -8.10 -26.82 9.30
C TRP A 479 -8.15 -26.67 10.82
N HIS A 480 -8.73 -25.58 11.32
CA HIS A 480 -8.79 -25.27 12.76
C HIS A 480 -7.41 -25.42 13.42
N ILE A 481 -6.41 -24.74 12.84
CA ILE A 481 -5.05 -24.77 13.36
C ILE A 481 -4.97 -23.88 14.58
N VAL A 482 -4.73 -24.50 15.74
CA VAL A 482 -4.64 -23.80 17.02
C VAL A 482 -3.22 -23.94 17.55
N THR A 483 -2.35 -22.98 17.14
CA THR A 483 -0.96 -22.88 17.59
C THR A 483 -0.59 -21.44 17.84
N LEU A 484 0.47 -21.20 18.63
CA LEU A 484 0.95 -19.84 18.92
C LEU A 484 1.49 -19.16 17.65
N GLU A 485 2.09 -19.93 16.76
CA GLU A 485 2.60 -19.44 15.47
C GLU A 485 1.46 -18.96 14.58
N ALA A 486 0.34 -19.70 14.54
CA ALA A 486 -0.86 -19.29 13.80
C ALA A 486 -1.43 -17.98 14.33
N ALA A 487 -1.59 -17.88 15.65
CA ALA A 487 -2.06 -16.64 16.30
C ALA A 487 -1.09 -15.48 16.06
N GLY A 488 0.22 -15.73 16.15
CA GLY A 488 1.26 -14.74 15.88
C GLY A 488 1.24 -14.22 14.44
N LEU A 489 1.09 -15.13 13.44
CA LEU A 489 1.00 -14.75 12.03
C LEU A 489 -0.23 -13.89 11.77
N LEU A 490 -1.40 -14.32 12.25
CA LEU A 490 -2.65 -13.55 12.11
C LEU A 490 -2.54 -12.17 12.76
N HIS A 491 -1.96 -12.09 13.96
CA HIS A 491 -1.75 -10.84 14.67
C HIS A 491 -0.83 -9.89 13.88
N GLN A 492 0.34 -10.35 13.40
CA GLN A 492 1.26 -9.51 12.64
C GLN A 492 0.69 -9.10 11.28
N THR A 493 -0.03 -10.00 10.60
CA THR A 493 -0.70 -9.67 9.34
C THR A 493 -1.79 -8.62 9.55
N GLY A 494 -2.61 -8.80 10.58
CA GLY A 494 -3.61 -7.81 10.99
C GLY A 494 -2.98 -6.46 11.36
N HIS A 495 -1.84 -6.46 12.06
CA HIS A 495 -1.11 -5.24 12.40
C HIS A 495 -0.57 -4.51 11.17
N TYR A 496 -0.03 -5.24 10.20
CA TYR A 496 0.40 -4.65 8.92
C TYR A 496 -0.76 -4.00 8.17
N LEU A 497 -1.90 -4.68 8.07
CA LEU A 497 -3.09 -4.15 7.41
C LEU A 497 -3.67 -2.94 8.17
N HIS A 498 -3.66 -2.96 9.49
CA HIS A 498 -4.05 -1.84 10.34
C HIS A 498 -3.19 -0.59 10.07
N GLU A 499 -1.85 -0.74 10.06
CA GLU A 499 -0.92 0.35 9.75
C GLU A 499 -1.10 0.92 8.33
N ARG A 500 -1.65 0.10 7.42
CA ARG A 500 -2.00 0.49 6.05
C ARG A 500 -3.41 1.07 5.91
N ALA A 501 -4.14 1.22 7.02
CA ALA A 501 -5.54 1.63 7.09
C ALA A 501 -6.53 0.69 6.35
N HIS A 502 -6.15 -0.59 6.18
CA HIS A 502 -7.05 -1.66 5.71
C HIS A 502 -7.79 -2.29 6.89
N TYR A 503 -8.58 -1.47 7.59
CA TYR A 503 -9.20 -1.85 8.86
C TYR A 503 -10.18 -3.01 8.75
N THR A 504 -10.96 -3.06 7.67
CA THR A 504 -11.96 -4.12 7.41
C THR A 504 -11.34 -5.48 7.18
N GLU A 505 -10.11 -5.51 6.68
CA GLU A 505 -9.35 -6.75 6.46
C GLU A 505 -8.56 -7.16 7.72
N ALA A 506 -8.15 -6.18 8.54
CA ALA A 506 -7.42 -6.42 9.78
C ALA A 506 -8.30 -6.98 10.90
N GLU A 507 -9.56 -6.51 11.01
CA GLU A 507 -10.49 -6.89 12.08
C GLU A 507 -10.67 -8.41 12.22
N PRO A 508 -11.03 -9.18 11.18
CA PRO A 508 -11.23 -10.63 11.28
C PRO A 508 -9.95 -11.39 11.63
N LEU A 509 -8.78 -10.90 11.21
CA LEU A 509 -7.49 -11.52 11.56
C LEU A 509 -7.19 -11.38 13.05
N TYR A 510 -7.46 -10.22 13.62
CA TYR A 510 -7.32 -10.00 15.05
C TYR A 510 -8.29 -10.85 15.87
N GLU A 511 -9.55 -10.98 15.41
CA GLU A 511 -10.54 -11.82 16.06
C GLU A 511 -10.13 -13.29 16.08
N GLN A 512 -9.65 -13.82 14.94
CA GLN A 512 -9.16 -15.18 14.85
C GLN A 512 -7.90 -15.38 15.72
N ALA A 513 -6.95 -14.44 15.69
CA ALA A 513 -5.75 -14.51 16.53
C ALA A 513 -6.13 -14.53 18.01
N ARG A 514 -7.02 -13.67 18.45
CA ARG A 514 -7.54 -13.62 19.82
C ARG A 514 -8.17 -14.95 20.23
N ALA A 515 -9.07 -15.50 19.41
CA ALA A 515 -9.74 -16.77 19.71
C ALA A 515 -8.73 -17.91 19.91
N ILE A 516 -7.67 -17.97 19.09
CA ILE A 516 -6.60 -18.97 19.22
C ILE A 516 -5.79 -18.75 20.51
N TYR A 517 -5.41 -17.49 20.81
CA TYR A 517 -4.71 -17.18 22.06
C TYR A 517 -5.55 -17.53 23.29
N GLU A 518 -6.85 -17.19 23.30
CA GLU A 518 -7.77 -17.52 24.39
C GLU A 518 -7.92 -19.03 24.58
N GLN A 519 -7.98 -19.80 23.49
CA GLN A 519 -8.07 -21.25 23.54
C GLN A 519 -6.79 -21.92 24.08
N LEU A 520 -5.62 -21.39 23.73
CA LEU A 520 -4.33 -21.99 24.11
C LEU A 520 -3.88 -21.58 25.50
N LEU A 521 -4.08 -20.32 25.85
CA LEU A 521 -3.50 -19.71 27.05
C LEU A 521 -4.56 -19.48 28.15
N GLY A 522 -5.86 -19.42 27.79
CA GLY A 522 -6.93 -18.98 28.66
C GLY A 522 -7.12 -17.47 28.62
N THR A 523 -8.31 -16.99 28.96
CA THR A 523 -8.75 -15.58 28.80
C THR A 523 -8.01 -14.57 29.71
N GLU A 524 -7.33 -15.04 30.75
CA GLU A 524 -6.62 -14.20 31.74
C GLU A 524 -5.09 -14.27 31.62
N HIS A 525 -4.57 -14.96 30.59
CA HIS A 525 -3.13 -15.08 30.44
C HIS A 525 -2.50 -13.81 29.90
N PRO A 526 -1.37 -13.34 30.45
CA PRO A 526 -0.72 -12.08 30.00
C PRO A 526 -0.42 -12.00 28.50
N GLY A 527 -0.15 -13.14 27.87
CA GLY A 527 0.10 -13.22 26.41
C GLY A 527 -1.09 -12.81 25.53
N ILE A 528 -2.30 -12.62 26.10
CA ILE A 528 -3.48 -12.15 25.37
C ILE A 528 -3.56 -10.62 25.31
N ALA A 529 -3.01 -9.94 26.29
CA ALA A 529 -3.10 -8.48 26.39
C ALA A 529 -2.63 -7.76 25.09
N PRO A 530 -1.52 -8.14 24.40
CA PRO A 530 -1.09 -7.49 23.18
C PRO A 530 -2.11 -7.56 22.03
N ILE A 531 -2.86 -8.64 21.92
CA ILE A 531 -3.89 -8.75 20.85
C ILE A 531 -5.12 -7.93 21.19
N LEU A 532 -5.53 -7.91 22.47
CA LEU A 532 -6.60 -7.05 22.96
C LEU A 532 -6.29 -5.57 22.73
N GLU A 533 -5.06 -5.16 23.01
CA GLU A 533 -4.59 -3.79 22.79
C GLU A 533 -4.54 -3.44 21.29
N SER A 534 -4.18 -4.41 20.42
CA SER A 534 -4.18 -4.20 18.97
C SER A 534 -5.60 -4.08 18.41
N GLN A 535 -6.54 -4.89 18.89
CA GLN A 535 -7.97 -4.75 18.57
C GLN A 535 -8.54 -3.44 19.10
N ALA A 536 -8.21 -3.06 20.33
CA ALA A 536 -8.63 -1.79 20.91
C ALA A 536 -8.11 -0.62 20.07
N SER A 537 -6.84 -0.64 19.65
CA SER A 537 -6.24 0.36 18.78
C SER A 537 -6.92 0.43 17.40
N LEU A 538 -7.34 -0.71 16.84
CA LEU A 538 -8.11 -0.76 15.60
C LEU A 538 -9.47 -0.06 15.79
N TYR A 539 -10.20 -0.41 16.85
CA TYR A 539 -11.49 0.21 17.14
C TYR A 539 -11.35 1.69 17.48
N GLU A 540 -10.28 2.08 18.15
CA GLU A 540 -9.93 3.49 18.38
C GLU A 540 -9.69 4.23 17.06
N ALA A 541 -8.97 3.63 16.10
CA ALA A 541 -8.77 4.22 14.77
C ALA A 541 -10.07 4.36 13.97
N LEU A 542 -11.06 3.51 14.23
CA LEU A 542 -12.40 3.56 13.67
C LEU A 542 -13.38 4.39 14.51
N TRP A 543 -12.93 4.98 15.62
CA TRP A 543 -13.75 5.72 16.60
C TRP A 543 -14.94 4.92 17.15
N LYS A 544 -14.75 3.59 17.30
CA LYS A 544 -15.68 2.69 17.97
C LYS A 544 -15.30 2.55 19.45
N ASP A 545 -15.32 3.66 20.17
CA ASP A 545 -14.80 3.74 21.54
C ASP A 545 -15.50 2.79 22.52
N GLU A 546 -16.81 2.55 22.32
CA GLU A 546 -17.58 1.58 23.10
C GLU A 546 -17.04 0.15 22.99
N GLN A 547 -16.37 -0.17 21.87
CA GLN A 547 -15.72 -1.46 21.67
C GLN A 547 -14.24 -1.43 22.10
N ALA A 548 -13.57 -0.29 21.97
CA ALA A 548 -12.15 -0.15 22.31
C ALA A 548 -11.93 -0.15 23.82
N GLU A 549 -12.74 0.60 24.57
CA GLU A 549 -12.60 0.77 26.03
C GLU A 549 -12.58 -0.54 26.82
N PRO A 550 -13.56 -1.46 26.66
CA PRO A 550 -13.57 -2.72 27.39
C PRO A 550 -12.36 -3.60 27.07
N LEU A 551 -11.83 -3.56 25.84
CA LEU A 551 -10.63 -4.31 25.47
C LEU A 551 -9.38 -3.76 26.13
N TYR A 552 -9.20 -2.45 26.17
CA TYR A 552 -8.12 -1.81 26.90
C TYR A 552 -8.19 -2.10 28.40
N GLN A 553 -9.41 -2.04 28.99
CA GLN A 553 -9.61 -2.35 30.40
C GLN A 553 -9.36 -3.83 30.70
N GLN A 554 -9.78 -4.74 29.80
CA GLN A 554 -9.48 -6.17 29.95
C GLN A 554 -7.99 -6.45 29.89
N ALA A 555 -7.25 -5.85 28.94
CA ALA A 555 -5.79 -5.99 28.86
C ALA A 555 -5.12 -5.47 30.15
N LEU A 556 -5.55 -4.31 30.65
CA LEU A 556 -5.07 -3.75 31.90
C LEU A 556 -5.37 -4.65 33.10
N ALA A 557 -6.59 -5.19 33.21
CA ALA A 557 -6.97 -6.11 34.27
C ALA A 557 -6.11 -7.38 34.28
N ILE A 558 -5.85 -7.96 33.10
CA ILE A 558 -4.97 -9.14 32.94
C ILE A 558 -3.59 -8.85 33.54
N HIS A 559 -2.97 -7.72 33.18
CA HIS A 559 -1.65 -7.36 33.71
C HIS A 559 -1.69 -6.98 35.19
N THR A 560 -2.79 -6.41 35.69
CA THR A 560 -2.97 -6.07 37.12
C THR A 560 -3.13 -7.32 37.97
N HIS A 561 -3.81 -8.36 37.48
CA HIS A 561 -4.04 -9.62 38.21
C HIS A 561 -2.94 -10.67 37.97
N ALA A 562 -1.98 -10.41 37.10
CA ALA A 562 -0.87 -11.33 36.84
C ALA A 562 -0.11 -11.60 38.15
N PRO A 563 0.20 -12.86 38.48
CA PRO A 563 0.90 -13.22 39.70
C PRO A 563 2.36 -12.69 39.66
N GLY A 564 2.70 -11.80 40.53
CA GLY A 564 4.07 -11.27 40.67
C GLY A 564 4.13 -9.78 41.09
N PRO A 565 5.33 -9.21 41.21
CA PRO A 565 5.49 -7.78 41.38
C PRO A 565 5.03 -7.04 40.09
N GLU A 566 4.74 -5.75 40.22
CA GLU A 566 4.46 -4.86 39.10
C GLU A 566 5.44 -5.11 37.93
N SER A 567 4.90 -5.15 36.72
CA SER A 567 5.67 -5.46 35.50
C SER A 567 5.77 -4.26 34.58
N VAL A 568 6.72 -4.30 33.65
CA VAL A 568 6.86 -3.31 32.57
C VAL A 568 5.62 -3.35 31.68
N ASP A 569 5.07 -4.53 31.42
CA ASP A 569 3.88 -4.72 30.58
C ASP A 569 2.64 -4.06 31.20
N LEU A 570 2.50 -4.13 32.54
CA LEU A 570 1.44 -3.42 33.26
C LEU A 570 1.55 -1.88 33.03
N ALA A 571 2.75 -1.33 33.15
CA ALA A 571 2.95 0.10 32.94
C ALA A 571 2.70 0.53 31.48
N GLU A 572 2.99 -0.35 30.50
CA GLU A 572 2.66 -0.12 29.11
C GLU A 572 1.14 -0.13 28.85
N SER A 573 0.42 -1.10 29.42
CA SER A 573 -1.04 -1.13 29.34
C SER A 573 -1.69 0.08 30.00
N ILE A 574 -1.20 0.49 31.19
CA ILE A 574 -1.64 1.74 31.84
C ILE A 574 -1.43 2.94 30.91
N THR A 575 -0.27 3.01 30.23
CA THR A 575 0.05 4.10 29.30
C THR A 575 -0.92 4.15 28.12
N LYS A 576 -1.31 2.99 27.57
CA LYS A 576 -2.27 2.91 26.45
C LYS A 576 -3.67 3.33 26.90
N VAL A 577 -4.13 2.85 28.06
CA VAL A 577 -5.43 3.27 28.64
C VAL A 577 -5.44 4.77 28.93
N ALA A 578 -4.36 5.30 29.50
CA ALA A 578 -4.22 6.74 29.77
C ALA A 578 -4.31 7.56 28.47
N PHE A 579 -3.66 7.08 27.40
CA PHE A 579 -3.69 7.74 26.10
C PHE A 579 -5.07 7.68 25.45
N PHE A 580 -5.78 6.55 25.60
CA PHE A 580 -7.17 6.42 25.17
C PHE A 580 -8.07 7.44 25.88
N TYR A 581 -8.01 7.57 27.22
CA TYR A 581 -8.77 8.60 27.96
C TYR A 581 -8.34 10.02 27.59
N TYR A 582 -7.06 10.24 27.34
CA TYR A 582 -6.57 11.52 26.84
C TYR A 582 -7.23 11.91 25.51
N LYS A 583 -7.30 11.00 24.53
CA LYS A 583 -7.97 11.25 23.24
C LYS A 583 -9.47 11.54 23.40
N LYS A 584 -10.12 10.91 24.37
CA LYS A 584 -11.52 11.19 24.72
C LYS A 584 -11.72 12.52 25.46
N GLY A 585 -10.66 13.25 25.76
CA GLY A 585 -10.71 14.47 26.58
C GLY A 585 -11.02 14.22 28.05
N GLN A 586 -10.99 12.99 28.50
CA GLN A 586 -11.21 12.59 29.89
C GLN A 586 -9.91 12.74 30.68
N TYR A 587 -9.44 13.96 30.76
CA TYR A 587 -8.12 14.30 31.35
C TYR A 587 -7.99 13.94 32.82
N GLU A 588 -9.09 14.02 33.59
CA GLU A 588 -9.11 13.65 34.99
C GLU A 588 -8.86 12.16 35.24
N GLN A 589 -9.24 11.31 34.32
CA GLN A 589 -8.97 9.87 34.35
C GLN A 589 -7.58 9.56 33.81
N ALA A 590 -7.14 10.26 32.76
CA ALA A 590 -5.85 10.05 32.13
C ALA A 590 -4.66 10.46 33.01
N GLU A 591 -4.76 11.57 33.77
CA GLU A 591 -3.66 12.13 34.58
C GLU A 591 -3.11 11.16 35.64
N PRO A 592 -3.96 10.56 36.52
CA PRO A 592 -3.46 9.62 37.49
C PRO A 592 -2.84 8.37 36.90
N LEU A 593 -3.37 7.88 35.75
CA LEU A 593 -2.80 6.74 35.05
C LEU A 593 -1.43 7.07 34.46
N CYS A 594 -1.27 8.23 33.83
CA CYS A 594 0.05 8.68 33.37
C CYS A 594 1.06 8.78 34.48
N GLN A 595 0.67 9.35 35.65
CA GLN A 595 1.54 9.46 36.81
C GLN A 595 1.90 8.07 37.38
N GLN A 596 0.94 7.15 37.44
CA GLN A 596 1.18 5.77 37.88
C GLN A 596 2.16 5.05 36.95
N ALA A 597 2.00 5.17 35.63
CA ALA A 597 2.92 4.58 34.65
C ALA A 597 4.34 5.10 34.82
N VAL A 598 4.52 6.42 35.00
CA VAL A 598 5.83 7.03 35.29
C VAL A 598 6.43 6.42 36.54
N ALA A 599 5.68 6.36 37.66
CA ALA A 599 6.16 5.84 38.93
C ALA A 599 6.58 4.35 38.84
N ILE A 600 5.83 3.52 38.12
CA ILE A 600 6.16 2.11 37.92
C ILE A 600 7.44 1.98 37.09
N PHE A 601 7.55 2.69 35.96
CA PHE A 601 8.76 2.64 35.12
C PHE A 601 10.00 3.16 35.90
N GLU A 602 9.89 4.24 36.67
CA GLU A 602 11.00 4.76 37.48
C GLU A 602 11.48 3.74 38.51
N ARG A 603 10.54 3.05 39.16
CA ARG A 603 10.86 2.04 40.19
C ARG A 603 11.48 0.79 39.59
N LEU A 604 10.98 0.30 38.44
CA LEU A 604 11.43 -0.97 37.84
C LEU A 604 12.68 -0.82 36.99
N LEU A 605 12.78 0.28 36.23
CA LEU A 605 13.82 0.47 35.20
C LEU A 605 14.83 1.56 35.60
N GLY A 606 14.52 2.35 36.65
CA GLY A 606 15.32 3.51 37.06
C GLY A 606 14.89 4.80 36.34
N PRO A 607 15.20 5.97 36.99
CA PRO A 607 14.71 7.28 36.57
C PRO A 607 15.25 7.80 35.24
N GLU A 608 16.33 7.20 34.72
CA GLU A 608 17.00 7.57 33.48
C GLU A 608 16.68 6.60 32.29
N HIS A 609 15.72 5.71 32.49
CA HIS A 609 15.37 4.73 31.45
C HIS A 609 14.47 5.35 30.36
N ILE A 610 14.63 4.88 29.12
CA ILE A 610 13.91 5.40 27.95
C ILE A 610 12.37 5.34 28.05
N LYS A 611 11.82 4.32 28.74
CA LYS A 611 10.37 4.21 28.98
C LYS A 611 9.85 5.29 29.93
N VAL A 612 10.69 5.74 30.92
CA VAL A 612 10.37 6.89 31.76
C VAL A 612 10.27 8.15 30.91
N ALA A 613 11.22 8.39 30.01
CA ALA A 613 11.17 9.55 29.12
C ALA A 613 9.90 9.57 28.23
N GLU A 614 9.46 8.41 27.75
CA GLU A 614 8.22 8.30 26.97
C GLU A 614 7.00 8.69 27.82
N SER A 615 6.86 8.09 29.00
CA SER A 615 5.74 8.35 29.92
C SER A 615 5.73 9.80 30.43
N LEU A 616 6.89 10.37 30.76
CA LEU A 616 7.01 11.80 31.11
C LEU A 616 6.54 12.70 29.97
N SER A 617 6.92 12.36 28.73
CA SER A 617 6.51 13.13 27.57
C SER A 617 5.01 13.00 27.28
N ASN A 618 4.39 11.86 27.57
CA ASN A 618 2.94 11.68 27.44
C ASN A 618 2.18 12.47 28.52
N LEU A 619 2.66 12.45 29.75
CA LEU A 619 2.13 13.29 30.84
C LEU A 619 2.26 14.78 30.51
N ALA A 620 3.39 15.20 29.92
CA ALA A 620 3.59 16.58 29.48
C ALA A 620 2.59 17.00 28.38
N VAL A 621 2.31 16.13 27.41
CA VAL A 621 1.28 16.38 26.38
C VAL A 621 -0.09 16.58 27.04
N LEU A 622 -0.46 15.74 28.01
CA LEU A 622 -1.71 15.88 28.74
C LEU A 622 -1.81 17.23 29.45
N TYR A 623 -0.74 17.68 30.14
CA TYR A 623 -0.72 19.00 30.75
C TYR A 623 -0.80 20.14 29.72
N GLN A 624 -0.18 19.97 28.55
CA GLN A 624 -0.25 20.95 27.48
C GLN A 624 -1.68 21.12 26.98
N GLU A 625 -2.41 20.05 26.73
CA GLU A 625 -3.82 20.08 26.28
C GLU A 625 -4.76 20.71 27.33
N ARG A 626 -4.44 20.59 28.60
CA ARG A 626 -5.15 21.28 29.69
C ARG A 626 -4.73 22.74 29.86
N GLY A 627 -3.80 23.26 29.07
CA GLY A 627 -3.26 24.63 29.21
C GLY A 627 -2.21 24.81 30.30
N PHE A 628 -1.80 23.75 31.00
CA PHE A 628 -0.78 23.83 32.05
C PHE A 628 0.64 23.80 31.47
N LEU A 629 0.93 24.73 30.54
CA LEU A 629 2.18 24.75 29.77
C LEU A 629 3.44 24.84 30.68
N ALA A 630 3.37 25.54 31.79
CA ALA A 630 4.46 25.65 32.75
C ALA A 630 4.81 24.30 33.44
N ARG A 631 3.84 23.38 33.57
CA ARG A 631 4.08 22.03 34.10
C ARG A 631 4.60 21.08 33.05
N ALA A 632 4.22 21.28 31.79
CA ALA A 632 4.62 20.42 30.66
C ALA A 632 6.10 20.60 30.31
N GLU A 633 6.63 21.84 30.36
CA GLU A 633 7.99 22.17 29.94
C GLU A 633 9.09 21.34 30.66
N PRO A 634 9.15 21.27 32.01
CA PRO A 634 10.20 20.53 32.71
C PRO A 634 10.13 19.02 32.44
N LEU A 635 8.94 18.46 32.18
CA LEU A 635 8.77 17.04 31.87
C LEU A 635 9.33 16.72 30.49
N HIS A 636 9.02 17.54 29.49
CA HIS A 636 9.61 17.39 28.17
C HIS A 636 11.13 17.59 28.17
N GLN A 637 11.65 18.54 28.93
CA GLN A 637 13.09 18.77 29.06
C GLN A 637 13.79 17.58 29.70
N ARG A 638 13.23 17.01 30.79
CA ARG A 638 13.74 15.78 31.40
C ARG A 638 13.69 14.60 30.42
N ALA A 639 12.58 14.42 29.72
CA ALA A 639 12.45 13.37 28.69
C ALA A 639 13.48 13.54 27.58
N LEU A 640 13.78 14.78 27.17
CA LEU A 640 14.81 15.06 26.16
C LEU A 640 16.20 14.66 26.67
N ALA A 641 16.55 15.05 27.88
CA ALA A 641 17.84 14.74 28.50
C ALA A 641 18.09 13.23 28.58
N ILE A 642 17.09 12.46 29.06
CA ILE A 642 17.18 11.00 29.13
C ILE A 642 17.41 10.38 27.74
N ARG A 643 16.65 10.81 26.72
CA ARG A 643 16.80 10.25 25.36
C ARG A 643 18.11 10.67 24.68
N GLU A 644 18.59 11.91 24.92
CA GLU A 644 19.88 12.35 24.42
C GLU A 644 21.04 11.57 25.05
N GLN A 645 20.93 11.24 26.34
CA GLN A 645 21.91 10.42 27.03
C GLN A 645 21.92 8.97 26.55
N ALA A 646 20.73 8.39 26.32
CA ALA A 646 20.61 6.99 25.91
C ALA A 646 21.00 6.73 24.45
N PHE A 647 20.61 7.60 23.52
CA PHE A 647 20.74 7.38 22.08
C PHE A 647 21.66 8.36 21.38
N GLY A 648 22.12 9.43 22.06
CA GLY A 648 22.83 10.53 21.43
C GLY A 648 21.88 11.55 20.77
N ALA A 649 22.41 12.75 20.54
CA ALA A 649 21.65 13.94 20.12
C ALA A 649 21.04 13.87 18.69
N ALA A 650 21.39 12.85 17.91
CA ALA A 650 20.98 12.68 16.51
C ALA A 650 20.02 11.49 16.28
N HIS A 651 19.40 10.97 17.33
CA HIS A 651 18.48 9.83 17.19
C HIS A 651 17.04 10.28 16.84
N PRO A 652 16.24 9.51 16.05
CA PRO A 652 14.86 9.84 15.70
C PRO A 652 13.93 10.03 16.90
N ASP A 653 14.16 9.28 17.99
CA ASP A 653 13.39 9.42 19.21
C ASP A 653 13.64 10.75 19.94
N VAL A 654 14.85 11.28 19.84
CA VAL A 654 15.16 12.64 20.31
C VAL A 654 14.37 13.66 19.49
N ALA A 655 14.28 13.48 18.17
CA ALA A 655 13.49 14.35 17.31
C ALA A 655 11.98 14.34 17.66
N THR A 656 11.47 13.24 18.21
CA THR A 656 10.07 13.18 18.69
C THR A 656 9.83 14.10 19.87
N ILE A 657 10.73 14.13 20.84
CA ILE A 657 10.62 15.07 21.99
C ILE A 657 10.87 16.51 21.55
N LEU A 658 11.85 16.74 20.66
CA LEU A 658 12.10 18.07 20.10
C LEU A 658 10.85 18.61 19.37
N LYS A 659 10.13 17.76 18.63
CA LYS A 659 8.85 18.13 18.01
C LYS A 659 7.81 18.54 19.06
N ARG A 660 7.68 17.81 20.16
CA ARG A 660 6.74 18.11 21.26
C ARG A 660 7.11 19.43 21.95
N LEU A 661 8.39 19.65 22.26
CA LEU A 661 8.89 20.94 22.80
C LEU A 661 8.65 22.09 21.81
N GLY A 662 8.86 21.85 20.51
CA GLY A 662 8.53 22.81 19.45
C GLY A 662 7.05 23.21 19.50
N GLY A 663 6.14 22.24 19.71
CA GLY A 663 4.71 22.46 19.88
C GLY A 663 4.40 23.32 21.12
N LEU A 664 4.98 22.94 22.24
CA LEU A 664 4.81 23.70 23.49
C LEU A 664 5.23 25.17 23.36
N TYR A 665 6.43 25.43 22.80
CA TYR A 665 6.88 26.80 22.57
C TYR A 665 6.10 27.54 21.50
N HIS A 666 5.53 26.83 20.53
CA HIS A 666 4.63 27.41 19.53
C HIS A 666 3.34 27.91 20.21
N GLU A 667 2.73 27.12 21.07
CA GLU A 667 1.54 27.51 21.86
C GLU A 667 1.82 28.68 22.81
N GLN A 668 3.02 28.76 23.40
CA GLN A 668 3.46 29.91 24.21
C GLN A 668 3.79 31.18 23.36
N GLY A 669 3.63 31.14 22.03
CA GLY A 669 4.02 32.26 21.15
C GLY A 669 5.53 32.46 21.02
N HIS A 670 6.36 31.59 21.56
CA HIS A 670 7.82 31.64 21.46
C HIS A 670 8.32 31.07 20.12
N TYR A 671 7.87 31.66 19.03
CA TYR A 671 8.06 31.14 17.66
C TYR A 671 9.53 30.89 17.25
N ILE A 672 10.48 31.72 17.78
CA ILE A 672 11.91 31.53 17.47
C ILE A 672 12.44 30.22 18.08
N LYS A 673 12.08 29.96 19.34
CA LYS A 673 12.45 28.70 20.01
C LYS A 673 11.77 27.51 19.33
N ALA A 674 10.48 27.61 19.05
CA ALA A 674 9.71 26.59 18.35
C ALA A 674 10.34 26.23 16.99
N ALA A 675 10.71 27.24 16.20
CA ALA A 675 11.40 27.04 14.90
C ALA A 675 12.71 26.28 15.05
N SER A 676 13.51 26.58 16.10
CA SER A 676 14.78 25.92 16.33
C SER A 676 14.59 24.43 16.64
N PHE A 677 13.62 24.10 17.50
CA PHE A 677 13.29 22.72 17.85
C PHE A 677 12.72 21.92 16.68
N TYR A 678 11.78 22.49 15.93
CA TYR A 678 11.21 21.82 14.74
C TYR A 678 12.25 21.61 13.64
N THR A 679 13.14 22.60 13.41
CA THR A 679 14.21 22.48 12.42
C THR A 679 15.23 21.43 12.83
N ARG A 680 15.59 21.36 14.13
CA ARG A 680 16.48 20.32 14.63
C ARG A 680 15.85 18.93 14.50
N ALA A 681 14.57 18.78 14.86
CA ALA A 681 13.83 17.54 14.70
C ALA A 681 13.74 17.09 13.23
N LEU A 682 13.46 18.03 12.32
CA LEU A 682 13.43 17.76 10.88
C LEU A 682 14.78 17.26 10.37
N ARG A 683 15.86 17.96 10.68
CA ARG A 683 17.21 17.58 10.26
C ARG A 683 17.60 16.18 10.73
N ILE A 684 17.34 15.84 11.99
CA ILE A 684 17.62 14.49 12.53
C ILE A 684 16.85 13.43 11.74
N ARG A 685 15.56 13.66 11.50
CA ARG A 685 14.73 12.71 10.76
C ARG A 685 15.16 12.53 9.31
N GLU A 686 15.50 13.63 8.63
CA GLU A 686 16.02 13.56 7.25
C GLU A 686 17.33 12.82 7.15
N GLN A 687 18.23 13.01 8.12
CA GLN A 687 19.55 12.36 8.12
C GLN A 687 19.49 10.87 8.43
N VAL A 688 18.63 10.46 9.37
CA VAL A 688 18.61 9.08 9.87
C VAL A 688 17.59 8.21 9.16
N LEU A 689 16.39 8.74 8.91
CA LEU A 689 15.29 8.01 8.31
C LEU A 689 15.20 8.20 6.79
N GLY A 690 15.95 9.17 6.25
CA GLY A 690 15.85 9.56 4.86
C GLY A 690 14.80 10.67 4.62
N PRO A 691 14.94 11.41 3.48
CA PRO A 691 14.11 12.58 3.19
C PRO A 691 12.62 12.26 2.92
N ASP A 692 12.31 11.03 2.58
CA ASP A 692 10.97 10.58 2.16
C ASP A 692 10.22 9.79 3.26
N HIS A 693 10.79 9.74 4.46
CA HIS A 693 10.15 9.03 5.58
C HIS A 693 8.91 9.79 6.13
N PRO A 694 7.80 9.12 6.48
CA PRO A 694 6.55 9.75 6.95
C PRO A 694 6.73 10.70 8.14
N GLN A 695 7.65 10.41 9.05
CA GLN A 695 7.96 11.29 10.17
C GLN A 695 8.58 12.62 9.75
N VAL A 696 9.24 12.68 8.57
CA VAL A 696 9.71 13.94 7.98
C VAL A 696 8.52 14.80 7.59
N ALA A 697 7.48 14.20 6.97
CA ALA A 697 6.24 14.91 6.62
C ALA A 697 5.54 15.52 7.84
N ALA A 698 5.51 14.81 8.98
CA ALA A 698 4.97 15.34 10.23
C ALA A 698 5.77 16.56 10.75
N SER A 699 7.11 16.53 10.62
CA SER A 699 7.96 17.66 10.98
C SER A 699 7.76 18.86 10.06
N LEU A 700 7.65 18.61 8.75
CA LEU A 700 7.38 19.65 7.73
C LEU A 700 6.02 20.33 7.97
N ARG A 701 4.97 19.55 8.32
CA ARG A 701 3.64 20.06 8.66
C ARG A 701 3.70 21.04 9.84
N ASN A 702 4.37 20.63 10.93
CA ASN A 702 4.48 21.49 12.12
C ASN A 702 5.27 22.76 11.83
N LEU A 703 6.35 22.67 11.07
CA LEU A 703 7.13 23.84 10.66
C LEU A 703 6.33 24.77 9.72
N ALA A 704 5.51 24.20 8.82
CA ALA A 704 4.62 24.98 7.98
C ALA A 704 3.56 25.74 8.80
N MET A 705 2.92 25.06 9.75
CA MET A 705 1.95 25.66 10.65
C MET A 705 2.58 26.81 11.49
N LEU A 706 3.80 26.61 11.99
CA LEU A 706 4.53 27.66 12.68
C LEU A 706 4.81 28.89 11.79
N TYR A 707 5.23 28.67 10.53
CA TYR A 707 5.45 29.79 9.60
C TYR A 707 4.15 30.48 9.17
N GLN A 708 3.05 29.73 9.09
CA GLN A 708 1.72 30.26 8.85
C GLN A 708 1.32 31.25 9.96
N ASN A 709 1.47 30.86 11.23
CA ASN A 709 1.18 31.73 12.38
C ASN A 709 2.11 32.94 12.47
N GLN A 710 3.30 32.86 11.84
CA GLN A 710 4.21 34.03 11.70
C GLN A 710 3.89 34.92 10.49
N GLY A 711 2.89 34.59 9.67
CA GLY A 711 2.60 35.29 8.42
C GLY A 711 3.65 35.10 7.30
N LYS A 712 4.57 34.13 7.45
CA LYS A 712 5.63 33.85 6.47
C LYS A 712 5.15 32.90 5.36
N TYR A 713 4.13 33.27 4.65
CA TYR A 713 3.37 32.45 3.70
C TYR A 713 4.21 31.87 2.56
N ASP A 714 5.27 32.55 2.14
CA ASP A 714 6.16 32.06 1.07
C ASP A 714 6.85 30.73 1.42
N ARG A 715 7.07 30.49 2.72
CA ARG A 715 7.71 29.27 3.24
C ARG A 715 6.73 28.13 3.51
N VAL A 716 5.45 28.44 3.65
CA VAL A 716 4.41 27.46 4.09
C VAL A 716 4.08 26.48 2.97
N ARG A 717 3.77 27.00 1.79
CA ARG A 717 3.33 26.20 0.65
C ARG A 717 4.31 25.07 0.28
N PRO A 718 5.61 25.32 0.08
CA PRO A 718 6.54 24.24 -0.29
C PRO A 718 6.68 23.16 0.78
N LEU A 719 6.56 23.50 2.06
CA LEU A 719 6.61 22.55 3.15
C LEU A 719 5.39 21.60 3.16
N TYR A 720 4.18 22.17 3.03
CA TYR A 720 2.97 21.32 2.94
C TYR A 720 2.97 20.46 1.67
N GLN A 721 3.41 21.01 0.52
CA GLN A 721 3.47 20.24 -0.72
C GLN A 721 4.46 19.07 -0.61
N ARG A 722 5.62 19.29 0.00
CA ARG A 722 6.59 18.21 0.26
C ARG A 722 6.03 17.19 1.26
N ALA A 723 5.39 17.65 2.35
CA ALA A 723 4.75 16.77 3.31
C ALA A 723 3.65 15.91 2.65
N LEU A 724 2.86 16.51 1.76
CA LEU A 724 1.82 15.81 1.01
C LEU A 724 2.41 14.75 0.07
N ALA A 725 3.47 15.08 -0.66
CA ALA A 725 4.16 14.16 -1.55
C ALA A 725 4.70 12.94 -0.78
N ILE A 726 5.40 13.18 0.34
CA ILE A 726 5.92 12.11 1.20
C ILE A 726 4.79 11.21 1.72
N ARG A 727 3.69 11.79 2.24
CA ARG A 727 2.58 10.98 2.76
C ARG A 727 1.87 10.19 1.67
N LYS A 728 1.68 10.78 0.48
CA LYS A 728 1.12 10.05 -0.66
C LYS A 728 2.03 8.90 -1.10
N GLN A 729 3.33 9.10 -1.11
CA GLN A 729 4.29 8.06 -1.44
C GLN A 729 4.31 6.94 -0.39
N ALA A 730 4.25 7.29 0.90
CA ALA A 730 4.34 6.32 1.99
C ALA A 730 3.05 5.53 2.23
N PHE A 731 1.88 6.18 2.15
CA PHE A 731 0.59 5.59 2.56
C PHE A 731 -0.41 5.42 1.42
N GLY A 732 -0.07 5.91 0.21
CA GLY A 732 -1.02 6.00 -0.88
C GLY A 732 -1.84 7.29 -0.86
N THR A 733 -2.65 7.51 -1.91
CA THR A 733 -3.47 8.73 -2.03
C THR A 733 -4.75 8.68 -1.23
N GLN A 734 -5.19 7.51 -0.76
CA GLN A 734 -6.43 7.28 -0.03
C GLN A 734 -6.16 6.88 1.42
N HIS A 735 -5.45 7.72 2.14
CA HIS A 735 -5.11 7.45 3.54
C HIS A 735 -5.48 8.64 4.44
N PRO A 736 -5.99 8.41 5.68
CA PRO A 736 -6.36 9.48 6.61
C PRO A 736 -5.26 10.52 6.84
N LEU A 737 -4.01 10.10 6.95
CA LEU A 737 -2.87 11.01 7.12
C LEU A 737 -2.61 11.92 5.91
N VAL A 738 -3.09 11.56 4.71
CA VAL A 738 -3.06 12.44 3.53
C VAL A 738 -4.14 13.50 3.65
N ALA A 739 -5.35 13.12 4.08
CA ALA A 739 -6.45 14.04 4.32
C ALA A 739 -6.10 15.13 5.35
N ASP A 740 -5.34 14.78 6.41
CA ASP A 740 -4.83 15.73 7.39
C ASP A 740 -3.96 16.85 6.77
N ILE A 741 -3.07 16.51 5.82
CA ILE A 741 -2.28 17.55 5.12
C ILE A 741 -3.14 18.36 4.15
N LEU A 742 -4.13 17.73 3.50
CA LEU A 742 -5.05 18.45 2.63
C LEU A 742 -5.89 19.47 3.42
N ASN A 743 -6.34 19.12 4.64
CA ASN A 743 -6.99 20.07 5.55
C ASN A 743 -6.05 21.23 5.93
N ALA A 744 -4.81 20.94 6.31
CA ALA A 744 -3.84 21.98 6.64
C ALA A 744 -3.55 22.93 5.45
N LEU A 745 -3.48 22.39 4.24
CA LEU A 745 -3.39 23.20 3.00
C LEU A 745 -4.64 24.04 2.76
N ALA A 746 -5.82 23.49 3.04
CA ALA A 746 -7.08 24.20 2.89
C ALA A 746 -7.17 25.39 3.87
N GLU A 747 -6.82 25.17 5.14
CA GLU A 747 -6.74 26.21 6.17
C GLU A 747 -5.73 27.32 5.78
N PHE A 748 -4.58 26.92 5.22
CA PHE A 748 -3.59 27.86 4.71
C PHE A 748 -4.15 28.75 3.57
N TYR A 749 -4.85 28.16 2.60
CA TYR A 749 -5.45 28.93 1.52
C TYR A 749 -6.64 29.79 2.01
N LEU A 750 -7.39 29.30 2.99
CA LEU A 750 -8.47 30.06 3.63
C LEU A 750 -7.93 31.32 4.33
N ALA A 751 -6.82 31.19 5.07
CA ALA A 751 -6.14 32.29 5.74
C ALA A 751 -5.59 33.36 4.73
N GLN A 752 -5.31 32.95 3.49
CA GLN A 752 -4.91 33.84 2.41
C GLN A 752 -6.07 34.45 1.61
N GLY A 753 -7.33 34.14 1.94
CA GLY A 753 -8.50 34.56 1.15
C GLY A 753 -8.61 33.91 -0.22
N GLN A 754 -7.92 32.75 -0.44
CA GLN A 754 -7.99 31.96 -1.67
C GLN A 754 -9.10 30.89 -1.55
N ASP A 755 -10.34 31.35 -1.43
CA ASP A 755 -11.50 30.55 -1.04
C ASP A 755 -11.77 29.36 -1.96
N ASP A 756 -11.56 29.51 -3.29
CA ASP A 756 -11.78 28.40 -4.24
C ASP A 756 -10.78 27.25 -4.03
N ARG A 757 -9.53 27.59 -3.74
CA ARG A 757 -8.49 26.58 -3.45
C ARG A 757 -8.74 25.92 -2.10
N ALA A 758 -9.10 26.70 -1.09
CA ALA A 758 -9.44 26.19 0.22
C ALA A 758 -10.60 25.19 0.12
N ARG A 759 -11.67 25.57 -0.59
CA ARG A 759 -12.82 24.70 -0.85
C ARG A 759 -12.41 23.39 -1.53
N HIS A 760 -11.59 23.47 -2.58
CA HIS A 760 -11.13 22.31 -3.32
C HIS A 760 -10.42 21.30 -2.40
N TYR A 761 -9.48 21.76 -1.57
CA TYR A 761 -8.73 20.88 -0.67
C TYR A 761 -9.60 20.34 0.49
N PHE A 762 -10.50 21.16 1.06
CA PHE A 762 -11.45 20.68 2.07
C PHE A 762 -12.38 19.59 1.51
N MET A 763 -12.86 19.74 0.27
CA MET A 763 -13.70 18.72 -0.37
C MET A 763 -12.93 17.43 -0.64
N GLN A 764 -11.66 17.52 -1.07
CA GLN A 764 -10.82 16.34 -1.24
C GLN A 764 -10.57 15.63 0.10
N ALA A 765 -10.23 16.39 1.15
CA ALA A 765 -10.01 15.84 2.48
C ALA A 765 -11.30 15.18 3.02
N ARG A 766 -12.45 15.85 2.88
CA ARG A 766 -13.75 15.33 3.26
C ARG A 766 -14.05 13.99 2.57
N ALA A 767 -13.93 13.95 1.24
CA ALA A 767 -14.21 12.72 0.46
C ALA A 767 -13.30 11.57 0.89
N MET A 768 -12.04 11.87 1.18
CA MET A 768 -11.08 10.88 1.65
C MET A 768 -11.43 10.35 3.04
N TRP A 769 -11.79 11.21 3.99
CA TRP A 769 -12.26 10.80 5.31
C TRP A 769 -13.51 9.92 5.21
N GLU A 770 -14.52 10.35 4.43
CA GLU A 770 -15.76 9.59 4.24
C GLU A 770 -15.51 8.20 3.63
N GLN A 771 -14.52 8.06 2.74
CA GLN A 771 -14.19 6.78 2.08
C GLN A 771 -13.33 5.85 2.95
N THR A 772 -12.40 6.38 3.73
CA THR A 772 -11.41 5.56 4.44
C THR A 772 -11.85 5.14 5.83
N VAL A 773 -12.52 6.02 6.57
CA VAL A 773 -12.89 5.79 7.97
C VAL A 773 -14.40 5.96 8.23
N GLY A 774 -15.13 6.42 7.25
CA GLY A 774 -16.58 6.55 7.30
C GLY A 774 -17.10 7.97 7.54
N PRO A 775 -18.43 8.17 7.31
CA PRO A 775 -19.06 9.50 7.32
C PRO A 775 -19.26 10.11 8.71
N GLU A 776 -19.05 9.34 9.77
CA GLU A 776 -19.25 9.76 11.16
C GLU A 776 -17.94 9.98 11.92
N HIS A 777 -16.79 9.85 11.23
CA HIS A 777 -15.49 10.02 11.84
C HIS A 777 -15.26 11.50 12.27
N PRO A 778 -14.77 11.74 13.51
CA PRO A 778 -14.66 13.12 14.04
C PRO A 778 -13.65 13.99 13.32
N ASP A 779 -12.60 13.43 12.71
CA ASP A 779 -11.66 14.23 11.92
C ASP A 779 -12.30 14.82 10.65
N LEU A 780 -13.41 14.22 10.16
CA LEU A 780 -14.24 14.80 9.12
C LEU A 780 -14.78 16.17 9.52
N ALA A 781 -15.05 16.39 10.82
CA ALA A 781 -15.54 17.65 11.33
C ALA A 781 -14.57 18.82 11.10
N HIS A 782 -13.26 18.56 10.93
CA HIS A 782 -12.30 19.62 10.56
C HIS A 782 -12.52 20.13 9.14
N SER A 783 -12.72 19.22 8.17
CA SER A 783 -13.03 19.59 6.80
C SER A 783 -14.39 20.30 6.69
N LEU A 784 -15.39 19.79 7.41
CA LEU A 784 -16.72 20.38 7.46
C LEU A 784 -16.70 21.77 8.10
N HIS A 785 -15.87 21.98 9.13
CA HIS A 785 -15.69 23.28 9.80
C HIS A 785 -15.16 24.33 8.82
N GLY A 786 -14.09 24.02 8.09
CA GLY A 786 -13.56 24.94 7.08
C GLY A 786 -14.56 25.25 5.94
N LEU A 787 -15.34 24.23 5.52
CA LEU A 787 -16.40 24.43 4.54
C LEU A 787 -17.56 25.29 5.09
N ALA A 788 -17.92 25.14 6.36
CA ALA A 788 -18.93 25.96 7.02
C ALA A 788 -18.48 27.41 7.16
N GLU A 789 -17.22 27.64 7.51
CA GLU A 789 -16.63 29.00 7.56
C GLU A 789 -16.63 29.65 6.19
N LEU A 790 -16.26 28.95 5.13
CA LEU A 790 -16.32 29.43 3.75
C LEU A 790 -17.75 29.75 3.32
N ALA A 791 -18.73 28.91 3.66
CA ALA A 791 -20.13 29.14 3.37
C ALA A 791 -20.65 30.38 4.11
N CYS A 792 -20.26 30.57 5.36
CA CYS A 792 -20.61 31.74 6.15
C CYS A 792 -20.05 33.04 5.54
N LYS A 793 -18.77 33.06 5.16
CA LYS A 793 -18.12 34.19 4.46
C LYS A 793 -18.81 34.56 3.15
N GLN A 794 -19.40 33.59 2.45
CA GLN A 794 -20.10 33.77 1.18
C GLN A 794 -21.60 34.09 1.34
N GLY A 795 -22.09 34.22 2.57
CA GLY A 795 -23.50 34.47 2.84
C GLY A 795 -24.43 33.26 2.61
N GLN A 796 -23.87 32.08 2.42
CA GLN A 796 -24.61 30.82 2.21
C GLN A 796 -25.00 30.19 3.57
N TYR A 797 -25.82 30.93 4.32
CA TYR A 797 -26.12 30.61 5.73
C TYR A 797 -26.86 29.29 5.93
N GLU A 798 -27.74 28.89 5.01
CA GLU A 798 -28.43 27.60 5.08
C GLU A 798 -27.44 26.44 4.96
N GLN A 799 -26.52 26.53 4.00
CA GLN A 799 -25.47 25.52 3.83
C GLN A 799 -24.53 25.47 5.04
N ALA A 800 -24.13 26.65 5.56
CA ALA A 800 -23.31 26.74 6.77
C ALA A 800 -24.03 26.08 7.97
N GLY A 801 -25.33 26.34 8.13
CA GLY A 801 -26.17 25.75 9.19
C GLY A 801 -26.19 24.24 9.14
N GLY A 802 -26.48 23.66 7.97
CA GLY A 802 -26.50 22.20 7.78
C GLY A 802 -25.13 21.54 8.06
N LEU A 803 -24.02 22.21 7.68
CA LEU A 803 -22.68 21.74 8.01
C LEU A 803 -22.42 21.81 9.52
N CYS A 804 -22.81 22.90 10.18
CA CYS A 804 -22.66 23.04 11.64
C CYS A 804 -23.47 21.98 12.41
N GLU A 805 -24.68 21.69 12.00
CA GLU A 805 -25.50 20.64 12.59
C GLU A 805 -24.85 19.27 12.43
N ARG A 806 -24.31 18.97 11.23
CA ARG A 806 -23.59 17.72 10.99
C ARG A 806 -22.32 17.62 11.85
N ILE A 807 -21.54 18.70 11.97
CA ILE A 807 -20.37 18.76 12.85
C ILE A 807 -20.78 18.47 14.29
N LEU A 808 -21.83 19.13 14.78
CA LEU A 808 -22.32 18.96 16.14
C LEU A 808 -22.78 17.51 16.37
N THR A 809 -23.52 16.92 15.44
CA THR A 809 -23.97 15.53 15.51
C THR A 809 -22.79 14.57 15.60
N ILE A 810 -21.83 14.67 14.68
CA ILE A 810 -20.60 13.81 14.68
C ILE A 810 -19.88 13.94 16.03
N ARG A 811 -19.61 15.17 16.48
CA ARG A 811 -18.87 15.40 17.72
C ARG A 811 -19.64 14.96 18.96
N THR A 812 -20.96 15.14 19.01
CA THR A 812 -21.78 14.72 20.15
C THR A 812 -21.85 13.19 20.25
N GLN A 813 -22.00 12.51 19.14
CA GLN A 813 -22.00 11.05 19.08
C GLN A 813 -20.63 10.47 19.51
N THR A 814 -19.56 11.11 19.10
CA THR A 814 -18.20 10.60 19.36
C THR A 814 -17.71 10.94 20.78
N PHE A 815 -17.87 12.19 21.20
CA PHE A 815 -17.22 12.70 22.41
C PHE A 815 -18.18 12.88 23.59
N GLY A 816 -19.50 12.81 23.35
CA GLY A 816 -20.51 13.19 24.35
C GLY A 816 -20.71 14.70 24.45
N GLU A 817 -21.79 15.12 25.17
CA GLU A 817 -22.24 16.52 25.21
C GLU A 817 -21.32 17.49 25.98
N GLU A 818 -20.46 17.00 26.85
CA GLU A 818 -19.61 17.81 27.74
C GLU A 818 -18.16 17.97 27.26
N HIS A 819 -17.83 17.42 26.09
CA HIS A 819 -16.49 17.47 25.56
C HIS A 819 -16.14 18.84 24.97
N HIS A 820 -14.90 19.31 25.15
CA HIS A 820 -14.46 20.63 24.69
C HIS A 820 -14.57 20.86 23.15
N GLU A 821 -14.54 19.79 22.33
CA GLU A 821 -14.78 19.93 20.89
C GLU A 821 -16.22 20.32 20.55
N ILE A 822 -17.18 20.04 21.45
CA ILE A 822 -18.56 20.52 21.35
C ILE A 822 -18.62 22.04 21.52
N ALA A 823 -17.83 22.56 22.49
CA ALA A 823 -17.73 24.00 22.66
C ALA A 823 -17.27 24.73 21.39
N ARG A 824 -16.30 24.13 20.65
CA ARG A 824 -15.85 24.64 19.35
C ARG A 824 -16.99 24.68 18.33
N SER A 825 -17.86 23.65 18.31
CA SER A 825 -19.05 23.65 17.44
C SER A 825 -20.02 24.75 17.78
N PHE A 826 -20.30 24.95 19.08
CA PHE A 826 -21.16 26.06 19.53
C PHE A 826 -20.55 27.43 19.23
N THR A 827 -19.25 27.61 19.36
CA THR A 827 -18.57 28.87 18.97
C THR A 827 -18.73 29.16 17.47
N LEU A 828 -18.61 28.15 16.60
CA LEU A 828 -18.86 28.31 15.16
C LEU A 828 -20.33 28.64 14.88
N MET A 829 -21.27 27.98 15.53
CA MET A 829 -22.70 28.25 15.39
C MET A 829 -23.07 29.66 15.91
N ALA A 830 -22.40 30.11 16.97
CA ALA A 830 -22.55 31.47 17.49
C ALA A 830 -22.06 32.53 16.48
N LEU A 831 -20.91 32.29 15.84
CA LEU A 831 -20.42 33.14 14.74
C LEU A 831 -21.39 33.18 13.56
N LEU A 832 -22.01 32.04 13.20
CA LEU A 832 -23.01 31.98 12.15
C LEU A 832 -24.27 32.74 12.55
N ALA A 833 -24.75 32.58 13.79
CA ALA A 833 -25.93 33.31 14.31
C ALA A 833 -25.66 34.82 14.36
N GLN A 834 -24.47 35.25 14.75
CA GLN A 834 -24.03 36.65 14.74
C GLN A 834 -24.01 37.19 13.29
N ALA A 835 -23.52 36.46 12.31
CA ALA A 835 -23.54 36.84 10.90
C ALA A 835 -24.95 36.97 10.33
N GLN A 836 -25.93 36.30 10.92
CA GLN A 836 -27.36 36.37 10.61
C GLN A 836 -28.11 37.44 11.43
N GLU A 837 -27.39 38.22 12.24
CA GLU A 837 -27.95 39.25 13.17
C GLU A 837 -28.88 38.67 14.24
N ARG A 838 -28.74 37.36 14.55
CA ARG A 838 -29.48 36.64 15.60
C ARG A 838 -28.69 36.70 16.91
N TYR A 839 -28.57 37.85 17.46
CA TYR A 839 -27.65 38.15 18.59
C TYR A 839 -28.00 37.39 19.87
N GLU A 840 -29.28 37.26 20.25
CA GLU A 840 -29.69 36.49 21.43
C GLU A 840 -29.32 35.00 21.32
N GLN A 841 -29.46 34.43 20.12
CA GLN A 841 -29.06 33.05 19.87
C GLN A 841 -27.54 32.90 19.93
N ALA A 842 -26.79 33.84 19.39
CA ALA A 842 -25.34 33.86 19.43
C ALA A 842 -24.83 33.92 20.88
N GLU A 843 -25.38 34.77 21.71
CA GLU A 843 -25.05 34.90 23.14
C GLU A 843 -25.30 33.59 23.91
N THR A 844 -26.44 32.97 23.69
CA THR A 844 -26.77 31.68 24.29
C THR A 844 -25.76 30.60 23.90
N LEU A 845 -25.34 30.53 22.64
CA LEU A 845 -24.38 29.55 22.14
C LEU A 845 -22.97 29.80 22.70
N TYR A 846 -22.50 31.06 22.78
CA TYR A 846 -21.23 31.40 23.42
C TYR A 846 -21.24 31.04 24.89
N THR A 847 -22.30 31.35 25.62
CA THR A 847 -22.43 31.02 27.04
C THR A 847 -22.40 29.51 27.23
N ARG A 848 -23.08 28.74 26.38
CA ARG A 848 -23.07 27.28 26.42
C ARG A 848 -21.67 26.72 26.16
N ALA A 849 -20.93 27.29 25.21
CA ALA A 849 -19.56 26.92 24.93
C ALA A 849 -18.62 27.17 26.13
N LEU A 850 -18.79 28.34 26.81
CA LEU A 850 -18.00 28.68 28.01
C LEU A 850 -18.26 27.69 29.16
N VAL A 851 -19.51 27.34 29.44
CA VAL A 851 -19.88 26.35 30.47
C VAL A 851 -19.23 24.98 30.18
N ILE A 852 -19.21 24.52 28.93
CA ILE A 852 -18.58 23.25 28.58
C ILE A 852 -17.05 23.33 28.78
N LEU A 853 -16.40 24.42 28.37
CA LEU A 853 -14.96 24.60 28.56
C LEU A 853 -14.59 24.65 30.05
N GLU A 854 -15.41 25.29 30.92
CA GLU A 854 -15.21 25.29 32.37
C GLU A 854 -15.34 23.88 32.94
N LYS A 855 -16.38 23.14 32.58
CA LYS A 855 -16.58 21.75 33.04
C LYS A 855 -15.48 20.81 32.55
N SER A 856 -14.93 21.05 31.36
CA SER A 856 -13.82 20.26 30.82
C SER A 856 -12.45 20.61 31.46
N GLY A 857 -12.42 21.49 32.45
CA GLY A 857 -11.19 21.91 33.11
C GLY A 857 -10.28 22.83 32.29
N LEU A 858 -10.81 23.47 31.25
CA LEU A 858 -10.09 24.28 30.25
C LEU A 858 -10.23 25.81 30.54
N SER A 859 -10.54 26.20 31.79
CA SER A 859 -10.76 27.61 32.18
C SER A 859 -9.56 28.52 31.87
N GLN A 860 -8.35 28.00 31.80
CA GLN A 860 -7.11 28.74 31.48
C GLN A 860 -6.57 28.42 30.08
N HIS A 861 -7.33 27.73 29.27
CA HIS A 861 -6.90 27.32 27.94
C HIS A 861 -7.17 28.44 26.89
N PRO A 862 -6.34 28.66 25.85
CA PRO A 862 -6.58 29.64 24.78
C PRO A 862 -7.97 29.57 24.15
N ARG A 863 -8.57 28.38 24.04
CA ARG A 863 -9.94 28.20 23.51
C ARG A 863 -10.98 28.93 24.33
N MET A 864 -10.82 28.99 25.66
CA MET A 864 -11.66 29.81 26.54
C MET A 864 -11.57 31.28 26.18
N ALA A 865 -10.35 31.77 25.99
CA ALA A 865 -10.10 33.16 25.60
C ALA A 865 -10.71 33.50 24.20
N THR A 866 -10.60 32.58 23.22
CA THR A 866 -11.20 32.79 21.89
C THR A 866 -12.73 32.90 21.98
N THR A 867 -13.38 32.05 22.80
CA THR A 867 -14.83 32.09 23.00
C THR A 867 -15.27 33.37 23.72
N LEU A 868 -14.53 33.78 24.74
CA LEU A 868 -14.75 35.05 25.46
C LEU A 868 -14.55 36.28 24.57
N TYR A 869 -13.54 36.26 23.68
CA TYR A 869 -13.33 37.29 22.68
C TYR A 869 -14.49 37.37 21.69
N GLY A 870 -15.04 36.22 21.22
CA GLY A 870 -16.22 36.18 20.38
C GLY A 870 -17.45 36.80 21.06
N LEU A 871 -17.67 36.51 22.35
CA LEU A 871 -18.75 37.09 23.15
C LEU A 871 -18.56 38.60 23.34
N ALA A 872 -17.35 39.08 23.59
CA ALA A 872 -17.05 40.51 23.72
C ALA A 872 -17.31 41.25 22.40
N ARG A 873 -16.96 40.68 21.26
CA ARG A 873 -17.27 41.18 19.92
C ARG A 873 -18.77 41.20 19.64
N LEU A 874 -19.52 40.23 20.14
CA LEU A 874 -20.99 40.21 20.04
C LEU A 874 -21.60 41.41 20.80
N HIS A 875 -21.17 41.68 22.05
CA HIS A 875 -21.62 42.80 22.86
C HIS A 875 -21.27 44.15 22.21
N GLN A 876 -20.08 44.27 21.61
CA GLN A 876 -19.71 45.43 20.80
C GLN A 876 -20.67 45.66 19.64
N ALA A 877 -20.98 44.56 18.88
CA ALA A 877 -21.86 44.63 17.72
C ALA A 877 -23.33 45.03 18.10
N THR A 878 -23.74 44.73 19.34
CA THR A 878 -25.07 45.06 19.87
C THR A 878 -25.12 46.38 20.61
N GLY A 879 -23.99 47.11 20.71
CA GLY A 879 -23.89 48.37 21.45
C GLY A 879 -23.93 48.25 22.96
N ASN A 880 -23.72 47.01 23.47
CA ASN A 880 -23.66 46.68 24.91
C ASN A 880 -22.18 46.68 25.41
N ASP A 881 -21.46 47.75 25.13
CA ASP A 881 -20.00 47.81 25.35
C ASP A 881 -19.60 47.51 26.80
N GLU A 882 -20.41 47.94 27.78
CA GLU A 882 -20.17 47.68 29.20
C GLU A 882 -20.13 46.16 29.52
N GLN A 883 -21.06 45.40 28.92
CA GLN A 883 -21.11 43.95 29.10
C GLN A 883 -19.93 43.23 28.37
N GLY A 884 -19.40 43.81 27.31
CA GLY A 884 -18.26 43.30 26.55
C GLY A 884 -16.95 43.46 27.26
N LEU A 885 -16.80 44.39 28.22
CA LEU A 885 -15.54 44.65 28.94
C LEU A 885 -15.07 43.48 29.81
N ALA A 886 -15.99 42.85 30.53
CA ALA A 886 -15.63 41.74 31.43
C ALA A 886 -15.12 40.51 30.64
N PRO A 887 -15.79 40.01 29.62
CA PRO A 887 -15.27 38.94 28.74
C PRO A 887 -13.95 39.33 28.07
N ALA A 888 -13.79 40.53 27.55
CA ALA A 888 -12.56 40.97 26.88
C ALA A 888 -11.38 41.00 27.86
N ARG A 889 -11.54 41.48 29.09
CA ARG A 889 -10.51 41.47 30.14
C ARG A 889 -10.15 40.07 30.57
N HIS A 890 -11.12 39.16 30.70
CA HIS A 890 -10.88 37.77 31.04
C HIS A 890 -10.12 37.03 29.88
N ALA A 891 -10.53 37.22 28.64
CA ALA A 891 -9.81 36.72 27.50
C ALA A 891 -8.35 37.20 27.48
N LEU A 892 -8.14 38.51 27.69
CA LEU A 892 -6.81 39.11 27.71
C LEU A 892 -5.95 38.48 28.80
N ALA A 893 -6.50 38.32 30.01
CA ALA A 893 -5.76 37.73 31.14
C ALA A 893 -5.26 36.32 30.82
N ILE A 894 -6.11 35.49 30.23
CA ILE A 894 -5.72 34.13 29.81
C ILE A 894 -4.65 34.20 28.72
N GLN A 895 -4.86 35.04 27.69
CA GLN A 895 -3.95 35.16 26.53
C GLN A 895 -2.57 35.72 26.96
N GLU A 896 -2.52 36.74 27.84
CA GLU A 896 -1.25 37.28 28.36
C GLU A 896 -0.47 36.23 29.17
N GLN A 897 -1.18 35.40 29.94
CA GLN A 897 -0.57 34.34 30.75
C GLN A 897 -0.06 33.16 29.90
N VAL A 898 -0.83 32.76 28.90
CA VAL A 898 -0.57 31.51 28.15
C VAL A 898 0.18 31.79 26.83
N LEU A 899 -0.20 32.82 26.11
CA LEU A 899 0.33 33.13 24.77
C LEU A 899 1.39 34.24 24.80
N GLY A 900 1.30 35.10 25.81
CA GLY A 900 2.18 36.26 25.95
C GLY A 900 1.68 37.49 25.19
N ARG A 901 2.16 38.71 25.60
CA ARG A 901 1.69 40.01 25.09
C ARG A 901 1.90 40.27 23.59
N ARG A 902 2.80 39.54 22.94
CA ARG A 902 3.15 39.74 21.55
C ARG A 902 2.41 38.77 20.59
N HIS A 903 1.59 37.89 21.16
CA HIS A 903 0.82 36.97 20.33
C HIS A 903 -0.26 37.71 19.55
N PRO A 904 -0.52 37.40 18.27
CA PRO A 904 -1.52 38.09 17.45
C PRO A 904 -2.89 38.18 18.13
N GLU A 905 -3.41 37.10 18.67
CA GLU A 905 -4.70 37.06 19.37
C GLU A 905 -4.72 37.99 20.58
N THR A 906 -3.62 38.08 21.33
CA THR A 906 -3.50 38.99 22.46
C THR A 906 -3.55 40.46 22.02
N VAL A 907 -2.89 40.76 20.89
CA VAL A 907 -2.89 42.11 20.31
C VAL A 907 -4.29 42.49 19.80
N GLU A 908 -5.02 41.57 19.18
CA GLU A 908 -6.39 41.78 18.73
C GLU A 908 -7.34 42.03 19.91
N THR A 909 -7.20 41.28 21.01
CA THR A 909 -8.02 41.45 22.21
C THR A 909 -7.70 42.75 22.91
N LEU A 910 -6.44 43.21 22.93
CA LEU A 910 -6.04 44.54 23.40
C LEU A 910 -6.67 45.66 22.57
N ALA A 911 -6.70 45.53 21.25
CA ALA A 911 -7.33 46.47 20.39
C ALA A 911 -8.85 46.59 20.65
N LEU A 912 -9.53 45.40 20.73
CA LEU A 912 -10.95 45.32 21.08
C LEU A 912 -11.23 46.02 22.45
N LEU A 913 -10.39 45.76 23.45
CA LEU A 913 -10.56 46.35 24.77
C LEU A 913 -10.42 47.88 24.72
N ALA A 914 -9.47 48.40 23.92
CA ALA A 914 -9.29 49.82 23.71
C ALA A 914 -10.52 50.45 23.01
N GLU A 915 -11.09 49.79 21.99
CA GLU A 915 -12.33 50.26 21.31
C GLU A 915 -13.52 50.33 22.30
N LEU A 916 -13.75 49.27 23.08
CA LEU A 916 -14.81 49.18 24.11
C LEU A 916 -14.67 50.26 25.22
N THR A 917 -13.44 50.62 25.57
CA THR A 917 -13.19 51.66 26.61
C THR A 917 -13.34 53.08 26.04
N HIS A 918 -12.91 53.38 24.83
CA HIS A 918 -13.12 54.65 24.16
C HIS A 918 -14.59 55.00 23.96
N MET A 919 -15.40 54.01 23.53
CA MET A 919 -16.84 54.21 23.35
C MET A 919 -17.56 54.50 24.66
N GLN A 920 -17.07 54.02 25.79
CA GLN A 920 -17.60 54.38 27.11
C GLN A 920 -17.31 55.88 27.49
N GLU A 921 -16.10 56.39 27.19
CA GLU A 921 -15.73 57.77 27.42
C GLU A 921 -16.58 58.75 26.58
N ASP A 922 -16.87 58.35 25.32
CA ASP A 922 -17.72 59.15 24.41
C ASP A 922 -19.23 59.10 24.79
N GLN A 923 -19.72 58.03 25.44
CA GLN A 923 -21.09 57.96 25.98
C GLN A 923 -21.28 58.65 27.31
N CYS A 924 -20.23 58.92 28.02
CA CYS A 924 -20.25 59.70 29.29
C CYS A 924 -20.09 61.22 29.07
N LEU A 925 -19.70 61.68 27.88
CA LEU A 925 -19.67 63.07 27.46
C LEU A 925 -20.97 63.43 26.70
#